data_b9c06b82ffb2e936dac54329b78d6484
#
_entry.id   b9c06b82ffb2e936dac54329b78d6484
#
_cell.length_a   1.000
_cell.length_b   1.000
_cell.length_c   1.000
_cell.angle_alpha   90.00
_cell.angle_beta   90.00
_cell.angle_gamma   90.00
#
_symmetry.space_group_name_H-M   'P 1'
#
loop_
_entity.id
_entity.type
_entity.pdbx_description
1 polymer ?
#
loop_
_entity_poly.entity_id
_entity_poly.type
_entity_poly.pdbx_seq_one_letter_code
_entity_poly.pdbx_strand_id
1 'polypeptide(L)'
;MYNHRPLALCVGLACATLCLTVPAAFAATSRADHLAEISTYRDQARWLDALAAIERAQVDVPSDDLLYRLQVLTLSDIGNAHRAWQLYQARPELFDDAQKQRFEANYLAKRVGWSLAYGASEDTRLDEAENALAEMERILQRDGQTAQTAPLRIRYDRLILLNRLGRHEQVRTEYRQLLAEGHEVPAYLMAPVGDSLMASQHPQEAIPVLEAALKADPGRSEVHSELAYAHLESEQADTAINVLTQWQKQEPAWRWANGARAPYANWPRYEADLNLAMIRAYSGDLPTAQRELEGMVAIAPANGGTQSSLGNIYMMRGWPRKALERYSMANTLDPRDVSARLGQYDAYVELQRDDLARPIHDTLLERYPNQPSVQRMDRSWKAHRGWQLHAYAEGGRSEGGGGTSPLGNDDGRYGVEVQSPVIDDRWRVVGFADRRSVDFQEQTIRPLWVGLGTRYRFGRADAEAFVYRANDDVGETGLSAGFGWQFSDTWHAGVTAARNAADASLQARVSGITADSVALAVDYRRNELTHWSAGLSQFRYDDGNRRDTFTTGIEQRLLTRPTLLLDGLGTLYASRGSRDDVPYFNPSEDRSAEIGLRVDQQLWRHYERHFRHRLTVSLGNYWQQGFGSALVPSAEYRHEWQLADGRIFEYGISWSRPVYDGNRERHIGLDAGLRWGQ
;
A
#
# COMPACT_ATOMS: atom_id res chain seq x y z
N MET A 1 -45.30 17.72 3.78
CA MET A 1 -46.76 17.92 3.67
C MET A 1 -47.41 16.69 3.13
N TYR A 2 -47.98 15.85 3.99
CA TYR A 2 -49.20 15.09 3.79
C TYR A 2 -49.53 14.43 5.14
N ASN A 3 -50.59 14.96 5.74
CA ASN A 3 -51.24 14.43 6.94
C ASN A 3 -52.07 13.18 6.58
N HIS A 4 -52.03 12.12 7.40
CA HIS A 4 -53.18 11.25 7.57
C HIS A 4 -53.37 10.90 9.04
N ARG A 5 -54.53 11.34 9.57
CA ARG A 5 -55.08 11.06 10.88
C ARG A 5 -55.70 9.65 10.93
N PRO A 6 -55.83 9.07 12.13
CA PRO A 6 -56.42 7.76 12.32
C PRO A 6 -57.96 7.84 12.36
N LEU A 7 -58.62 6.81 11.78
CA LEU A 7 -60.02 6.57 11.93
C LEU A 7 -60.26 5.60 13.10
N ALA A 8 -60.88 6.10 14.13
CA ALA A 8 -61.51 5.29 15.16
C ALA A 8 -62.89 4.83 14.65
N LEU A 9 -63.21 3.54 14.75
CA LEU A 9 -64.57 3.06 14.57
C LEU A 9 -65.02 2.35 15.85
N CYS A 10 -65.95 2.99 16.56
CA CYS A 10 -66.78 2.38 17.59
C CYS A 10 -67.87 1.49 16.92
N VAL A 11 -68.04 0.27 17.41
CA VAL A 11 -69.31 -0.43 17.26
C VAL A 11 -69.69 -1.02 18.62
N GLY A 12 -70.85 -0.58 19.05
CA GLY A 12 -71.39 -0.85 20.33
C GLY A 12 -72.15 -2.16 20.44
N LEU A 13 -72.40 -2.45 21.68
CA LEU A 13 -73.28 -3.39 22.36
C LEU A 13 -74.48 -3.93 21.56
N ALA A 14 -74.67 -5.24 21.69
CA ALA A 14 -76.01 -5.78 21.91
C ALA A 14 -75.92 -7.00 22.83
N CYS A 15 -76.66 -6.93 23.89
CA CYS A 15 -76.91 -7.97 24.90
C CYS A 15 -77.73 -9.13 24.38
N ALA A 16 -77.45 -10.33 24.85
CA ALA A 16 -78.49 -11.08 25.62
C ALA A 16 -77.99 -12.45 26.05
N THR A 17 -77.77 -12.60 27.29
CA THR A 17 -78.13 -13.73 28.17
C THR A 17 -78.57 -15.04 27.54
N LEU A 18 -77.84 -16.12 27.84
CA LEU A 18 -78.40 -17.26 28.56
C LEU A 18 -77.26 -18.09 29.20
N CYS A 19 -77.39 -18.25 30.50
CA CYS A 19 -76.58 -19.08 31.35
C CYS A 19 -76.78 -20.55 31.04
N LEU A 20 -75.72 -21.29 31.05
CA LEU A 20 -75.53 -22.48 31.87
C LEU A 20 -74.07 -22.91 31.73
N THR A 21 -73.23 -22.38 32.56
CA THR A 21 -71.88 -22.88 32.74
C THR A 21 -71.93 -24.10 33.64
N VAL A 22 -71.69 -25.21 33.05
CA VAL A 22 -71.03 -26.30 33.76
C VAL A 22 -69.54 -25.89 33.78
N PRO A 23 -68.93 -25.72 34.92
CA PRO A 23 -67.47 -25.63 34.96
C PRO A 23 -66.97 -27.00 34.57
N ALA A 24 -66.49 -27.17 33.33
CA ALA A 24 -65.55 -28.23 33.04
C ALA A 24 -64.37 -27.90 34.01
N ALA A 25 -64.30 -28.69 35.07
CA ALA A 25 -63.07 -28.76 35.85
C ALA A 25 -62.00 -29.23 34.83
N PHE A 26 -61.26 -28.26 34.35
CA PHE A 26 -59.98 -28.59 33.68
C PHE A 26 -59.22 -29.34 34.76
N ALA A 27 -59.16 -30.69 34.63
CA ALA A 27 -58.24 -31.48 35.45
C ALA A 27 -56.86 -30.81 35.28
N ALA A 28 -56.35 -30.27 36.37
CA ALA A 28 -55.00 -29.68 36.33
C ALA A 28 -54.09 -30.74 35.73
N THR A 29 -53.45 -30.42 34.61
CA THR A 29 -52.53 -31.32 33.94
C THR A 29 -51.49 -31.75 34.96
N SER A 30 -51.32 -33.04 35.14
CA SER A 30 -50.38 -33.47 36.19
C SER A 30 -48.96 -33.12 35.79
N ARG A 31 -48.07 -32.93 36.79
CA ARG A 31 -46.65 -32.72 36.54
C ARG A 31 -46.05 -33.78 35.61
N ALA A 32 -46.52 -35.04 35.73
CA ALA A 32 -46.06 -36.13 34.88
C ALA A 32 -46.48 -35.97 33.41
N ASP A 33 -47.73 -35.51 33.17
CA ASP A 33 -48.22 -35.24 31.80
C ASP A 33 -47.44 -34.09 31.13
N HIS A 34 -47.17 -33.03 31.85
CA HIS A 34 -46.34 -31.92 31.36
C HIS A 34 -44.93 -32.41 30.97
N LEU A 35 -44.26 -33.22 31.79
CA LEU A 35 -42.95 -33.77 31.50
C LEU A 35 -42.96 -34.71 30.31
N ALA A 36 -44.00 -35.52 30.15
CA ALA A 36 -44.16 -36.41 28.99
C ALA A 36 -44.36 -35.61 27.67
N GLU A 37 -45.16 -34.55 27.72
CA GLU A 37 -45.34 -33.62 26.60
C GLU A 37 -44.03 -32.95 26.19
N ILE A 38 -43.31 -32.38 27.15
CA ILE A 38 -42.02 -31.69 26.97
C ILE A 38 -40.99 -32.68 26.39
N SER A 39 -40.86 -33.88 26.95
CA SER A 39 -39.95 -34.91 26.44
C SER A 39 -40.24 -35.25 24.99
N THR A 40 -41.52 -35.46 24.66
CA THR A 40 -41.95 -35.77 23.30
C THR A 40 -41.53 -34.70 22.30
N TYR A 41 -41.69 -33.40 22.61
CA TYR A 41 -41.25 -32.31 21.75
C TYR A 41 -39.75 -32.22 21.66
N ARG A 42 -39.01 -32.43 22.74
CA ARG A 42 -37.55 -32.43 22.75
C ARG A 42 -36.96 -33.58 21.92
N ASP A 43 -37.52 -34.78 22.03
CA ASP A 43 -37.10 -35.97 21.28
C ASP A 43 -37.33 -35.80 19.76
N GLN A 44 -38.34 -35.00 19.40
CA GLN A 44 -38.63 -34.63 18.01
C GLN A 44 -37.88 -33.37 17.54
N ALA A 45 -37.00 -32.83 18.35
CA ALA A 45 -36.30 -31.56 18.09
C ALA A 45 -37.25 -30.37 17.81
N ARG A 46 -38.48 -30.43 18.32
CA ARG A 46 -39.50 -29.37 18.25
C ARG A 46 -39.30 -28.39 19.42
N TRP A 47 -38.18 -27.67 19.39
CA TRP A 47 -37.67 -26.88 20.50
C TRP A 47 -38.60 -25.75 20.94
N LEU A 48 -39.28 -25.06 19.99
CA LEU A 48 -40.23 -24.00 20.30
C LEU A 48 -41.47 -24.54 20.99
N ASP A 49 -41.98 -25.68 20.53
CA ASP A 49 -43.13 -26.34 21.17
C ASP A 49 -42.75 -26.84 22.57
N ALA A 50 -41.54 -27.37 22.73
CA ALA A 50 -41.00 -27.75 24.03
C ALA A 50 -40.92 -26.55 25.01
N LEU A 51 -40.41 -25.38 24.57
CA LEU A 51 -40.39 -24.18 25.39
C LEU A 51 -41.77 -23.71 25.79
N ALA A 52 -42.71 -23.68 24.82
CA ALA A 52 -44.10 -23.31 25.12
C ALA A 52 -44.77 -24.28 26.12
N ALA A 53 -44.49 -25.58 26.03
CA ALA A 53 -44.96 -26.58 26.99
C ALA A 53 -44.32 -26.37 28.37
N ILE A 54 -43.03 -26.05 28.44
CA ILE A 54 -42.35 -25.73 29.70
C ILE A 54 -42.94 -24.47 30.36
N GLU A 55 -43.20 -23.42 29.57
CA GLU A 55 -43.82 -22.19 30.10
C GLU A 55 -45.24 -22.47 30.70
N ARG A 56 -46.05 -23.26 30.00
CA ARG A 56 -47.36 -23.69 30.55
C ARG A 56 -47.20 -24.48 31.84
N ALA A 57 -46.29 -25.45 31.86
CA ALA A 57 -46.01 -26.24 33.07
C ALA A 57 -45.51 -25.41 34.24
N GLN A 58 -44.71 -24.37 34.00
CA GLN A 58 -44.19 -23.45 35.04
C GLN A 58 -45.32 -22.57 35.64
N VAL A 59 -46.40 -22.33 34.93
CA VAL A 59 -47.60 -21.66 35.50
C VAL A 59 -48.27 -22.56 36.54
N ASP A 60 -48.37 -23.87 36.24
CA ASP A 60 -49.01 -24.84 37.16
C ASP A 60 -48.06 -25.27 38.29
N VAL A 61 -46.78 -25.34 38.03
CA VAL A 61 -45.72 -25.77 38.99
C VAL A 61 -44.55 -24.78 38.99
N PRO A 62 -44.66 -23.56 39.58
CA PRO A 62 -43.71 -22.48 39.41
C PRO A 62 -42.31 -22.71 39.95
N SER A 63 -42.11 -23.60 40.90
CA SER A 63 -40.82 -23.82 41.60
C SER A 63 -40.19 -25.21 41.29
N ASP A 64 -40.52 -25.79 40.16
CA ASP A 64 -39.97 -27.13 39.79
C ASP A 64 -38.58 -26.99 39.16
N ASP A 65 -37.61 -27.60 39.86
CA ASP A 65 -36.19 -27.59 39.45
C ASP A 65 -35.96 -28.35 38.11
N LEU A 66 -36.74 -29.37 37.83
CA LEU A 66 -36.61 -30.15 36.60
C LEU A 66 -37.13 -29.33 35.38
N LEU A 67 -38.25 -28.60 35.56
CA LEU A 67 -38.78 -27.70 34.52
C LEU A 67 -37.80 -26.57 34.25
N TYR A 68 -37.18 -26.02 35.30
CA TYR A 68 -36.14 -25.02 35.12
C TYR A 68 -34.92 -25.55 34.35
N ARG A 69 -34.44 -26.75 34.71
CA ARG A 69 -33.35 -27.41 33.99
C ARG A 69 -33.71 -27.66 32.51
N LEU A 70 -34.92 -28.17 32.24
CA LEU A 70 -35.38 -28.41 30.88
C LEU A 70 -35.49 -27.11 30.06
N GLN A 71 -35.91 -26.01 30.69
CA GLN A 71 -35.92 -24.69 30.04
C GLN A 71 -34.52 -24.29 29.59
N VAL A 72 -33.53 -24.33 30.49
CA VAL A 72 -32.14 -23.94 30.18
C VAL A 72 -31.53 -24.84 29.09
N LEU A 73 -31.73 -26.15 29.21
CA LEU A 73 -31.26 -27.11 28.21
C LEU A 73 -31.91 -26.86 26.83
N THR A 74 -33.24 -26.64 26.79
CA THR A 74 -33.95 -26.39 25.53
C THR A 74 -33.54 -25.06 24.89
N LEU A 75 -33.32 -23.99 25.70
CA LEU A 75 -32.77 -22.73 25.22
C LEU A 75 -31.35 -22.90 24.64
N SER A 76 -30.52 -23.73 25.27
CA SER A 76 -29.20 -24.08 24.75
C SER A 76 -29.30 -24.86 23.43
N ASP A 77 -30.24 -25.82 23.33
CA ASP A 77 -30.43 -26.65 22.15
C ASP A 77 -30.93 -25.85 20.93
N ILE A 78 -31.78 -24.83 21.15
CA ILE A 78 -32.27 -23.95 20.07
C ILE A 78 -31.21 -22.86 19.68
N GLY A 79 -30.09 -22.80 20.40
CA GLY A 79 -29.02 -21.82 20.12
C GLY A 79 -29.21 -20.44 20.82
N ASN A 80 -30.17 -20.31 21.76
CA ASN A 80 -30.28 -19.12 22.62
C ASN A 80 -29.30 -19.19 23.79
N ALA A 81 -28.00 -19.26 23.43
CA ALA A 81 -26.91 -19.49 24.36
C ALA A 81 -26.80 -18.40 25.42
N HIS A 82 -27.06 -17.14 25.07
CA HIS A 82 -26.98 -16.02 26.03
C HIS A 82 -28.02 -16.15 27.15
N ARG A 83 -29.28 -16.43 26.80
CA ARG A 83 -30.33 -16.61 27.79
C ARG A 83 -30.14 -17.88 28.63
N ALA A 84 -29.72 -18.98 28.01
CA ALA A 84 -29.37 -20.21 28.70
C ALA A 84 -28.25 -19.97 29.74
N TRP A 85 -27.20 -19.21 29.37
CA TRP A 85 -26.11 -18.83 30.28
C TRP A 85 -26.59 -17.98 31.46
N GLN A 86 -27.42 -16.95 31.22
CA GLN A 86 -27.99 -16.13 32.30
C GLN A 86 -28.80 -16.95 33.30
N LEU A 87 -29.66 -17.85 32.81
CA LEU A 87 -30.45 -18.71 33.66
C LEU A 87 -29.58 -19.75 34.40
N TYR A 88 -28.58 -20.32 33.74
CA TYR A 88 -27.58 -21.18 34.39
C TYR A 88 -26.90 -20.46 35.55
N GLN A 89 -26.40 -19.22 35.35
CA GLN A 89 -25.72 -18.45 36.39
C GLN A 89 -26.63 -18.12 37.59
N ALA A 90 -27.94 -18.02 37.39
CA ALA A 90 -28.88 -17.79 38.47
C ALA A 90 -29.09 -19.01 39.40
N ARG A 91 -28.91 -20.22 38.87
CA ARG A 91 -29.12 -21.48 39.63
C ARG A 91 -28.10 -22.58 39.17
N PRO A 92 -26.80 -22.36 39.37
CA PRO A 92 -25.75 -23.27 38.88
C PRO A 92 -25.77 -24.63 39.55
N GLU A 93 -26.29 -24.75 40.77
CA GLU A 93 -26.41 -25.97 41.54
C GLU A 93 -27.28 -27.05 40.88
N LEU A 94 -28.12 -26.68 39.92
CA LEU A 94 -28.99 -27.62 39.21
C LEU A 94 -28.32 -28.36 38.07
N PHE A 95 -27.08 -28.03 37.73
CA PHE A 95 -26.40 -28.50 36.52
C PHE A 95 -25.07 -29.18 36.86
N ASP A 96 -24.73 -30.20 36.11
CA ASP A 96 -23.44 -30.86 36.21
C ASP A 96 -22.32 -30.12 35.47
N ASP A 97 -21.06 -30.53 35.69
CA ASP A 97 -19.89 -29.88 35.11
C ASP A 97 -19.86 -29.93 33.57
N ALA A 98 -20.38 -31.00 32.95
CA ALA A 98 -20.46 -31.10 31.49
C ALA A 98 -21.48 -30.13 30.91
N GLN A 99 -22.63 -29.95 31.59
CA GLN A 99 -23.65 -28.94 31.20
C GLN A 99 -23.10 -27.54 31.37
N LYS A 100 -22.41 -27.25 32.48
CA LYS A 100 -21.71 -25.98 32.71
C LYS A 100 -20.76 -25.66 31.57
N GLN A 101 -19.82 -26.57 31.26
CA GLN A 101 -18.86 -26.37 30.17
C GLN A 101 -19.53 -26.14 28.82
N ARG A 102 -20.63 -26.87 28.54
CA ARG A 102 -21.41 -26.70 27.32
C ARG A 102 -22.07 -25.32 27.23
N PHE A 103 -22.73 -24.83 28.29
CA PHE A 103 -23.37 -23.52 28.31
C PHE A 103 -22.36 -22.40 28.15
N GLU A 104 -21.24 -22.51 28.84
CA GLU A 104 -20.13 -21.55 28.78
C GLU A 104 -19.53 -21.47 27.38
N ALA A 105 -19.17 -22.61 26.77
CA ALA A 105 -18.65 -22.67 25.43
C ALA A 105 -19.66 -22.16 24.37
N ASN A 106 -20.95 -22.48 24.52
CA ASN A 106 -21.97 -21.95 23.63
C ASN A 106 -22.18 -20.44 23.79
N TYR A 107 -22.09 -19.93 25.02
CA TYR A 107 -22.17 -18.49 25.31
C TYR A 107 -20.99 -17.74 24.68
N LEU A 108 -19.76 -18.22 24.89
CA LEU A 108 -18.56 -17.64 24.30
C LEU A 108 -18.60 -17.66 22.76
N ALA A 109 -18.97 -18.79 22.17
CA ALA A 109 -19.12 -18.87 20.71
C ALA A 109 -20.16 -17.89 20.16
N LYS A 110 -21.26 -17.64 20.92
CA LYS A 110 -22.25 -16.61 20.54
C LYS A 110 -21.67 -15.21 20.62
N ARG A 111 -20.88 -14.90 21.64
CA ARG A 111 -20.18 -13.63 21.78
C ARG A 111 -19.19 -13.43 20.64
N VAL A 112 -18.44 -14.45 20.25
CA VAL A 112 -17.55 -14.42 19.08
C VAL A 112 -18.37 -14.12 17.81
N GLY A 113 -19.50 -14.81 17.60
CA GLY A 113 -20.38 -14.53 16.46
C GLY A 113 -20.89 -13.09 16.41
N TRP A 114 -21.22 -12.48 17.55
CA TRP A 114 -21.64 -11.07 17.61
C TRP A 114 -20.48 -10.11 17.33
N SER A 115 -19.27 -10.44 17.75
CA SER A 115 -18.08 -9.62 17.50
C SER A 115 -17.71 -9.48 16.03
N LEU A 116 -18.19 -10.40 15.18
CA LEU A 116 -17.98 -10.36 13.72
C LEU A 116 -18.99 -9.42 13.01
N ALA A 117 -20.07 -9.04 13.70
CA ALA A 117 -21.02 -8.08 13.15
C ALA A 117 -20.43 -6.68 13.04
N TYR A 118 -21.00 -5.87 12.14
CA TYR A 118 -20.65 -4.46 12.06
C TYR A 118 -21.10 -3.73 13.33
N GLY A 119 -20.20 -2.93 13.91
CA GLY A 119 -20.53 -2.03 15.02
C GLY A 119 -21.52 -0.95 14.60
N ALA A 120 -22.16 -0.31 15.57
CA ALA A 120 -23.08 0.81 15.33
C ALA A 120 -22.37 2.03 14.74
N SER A 121 -21.09 2.20 15.05
CA SER A 121 -20.22 3.25 14.53
C SER A 121 -18.81 2.72 14.31
N GLU A 122 -17.97 3.49 13.61
CA GLU A 122 -16.55 3.16 13.44
C GLU A 122 -15.81 3.10 14.78
N ASP A 123 -16.16 3.95 15.71
CA ASP A 123 -15.50 4.02 17.01
C ASP A 123 -15.82 2.80 17.90
N THR A 124 -16.97 2.14 17.67
CA THR A 124 -17.43 0.97 18.43
C THR A 124 -17.29 -0.36 17.68
N ARG A 125 -16.63 -0.38 16.52
CA ARG A 125 -16.56 -1.56 15.65
C ARG A 125 -15.86 -2.77 16.26
N LEU A 126 -14.99 -2.56 17.25
CA LEU A 126 -14.22 -3.61 17.92
C LEU A 126 -14.68 -3.87 19.37
N ASP A 127 -15.57 -3.05 19.91
CA ASP A 127 -16.00 -3.15 21.31
C ASP A 127 -16.52 -4.55 21.67
N GLU A 128 -17.34 -5.16 20.81
CA GLU A 128 -17.85 -6.51 21.03
C GLU A 128 -16.76 -7.57 21.00
N ALA A 129 -15.74 -7.41 20.17
CA ALA A 129 -14.60 -8.32 20.10
C ALA A 129 -13.70 -8.18 21.34
N GLU A 130 -13.44 -6.96 21.78
CA GLU A 130 -12.68 -6.68 23.01
C GLU A 130 -13.41 -7.21 24.23
N ASN A 131 -14.71 -6.93 24.34
CA ASN A 131 -15.55 -7.42 25.42
C ASN A 131 -15.64 -8.96 25.43
N ALA A 132 -15.76 -9.59 24.25
CA ALA A 132 -15.78 -11.05 24.15
C ALA A 132 -14.47 -11.69 24.57
N LEU A 133 -13.32 -11.10 24.16
CA LEU A 133 -12.00 -11.58 24.58
C LEU A 133 -11.77 -11.41 26.08
N ALA A 134 -12.11 -10.23 26.62
CA ALA A 134 -11.99 -9.96 28.07
C ALA A 134 -12.87 -10.90 28.91
N GLU A 135 -14.09 -11.21 28.45
CA GLU A 135 -14.97 -12.18 29.10
C GLU A 135 -14.37 -13.60 29.06
N MET A 136 -13.87 -14.00 27.90
CA MET A 136 -13.19 -15.29 27.75
C MET A 136 -12.00 -15.42 28.72
N GLU A 137 -11.17 -14.40 28.82
CA GLU A 137 -10.03 -14.36 29.73
C GLU A 137 -10.44 -14.41 31.20
N ARG A 138 -11.53 -13.71 31.59
CA ARG A 138 -12.09 -13.78 32.97
C ARG A 138 -12.59 -15.19 33.32
N ILE A 139 -13.25 -15.85 32.38
CA ILE A 139 -13.73 -17.22 32.56
C ILE A 139 -12.56 -18.17 32.75
N LEU A 140 -11.53 -18.07 31.90
CA LEU A 140 -10.32 -18.90 32.02
C LEU A 140 -9.60 -18.68 33.36
N GLN A 141 -9.44 -17.42 33.80
CA GLN A 141 -8.81 -17.10 35.09
C GLN A 141 -9.60 -17.68 36.29
N ARG A 142 -10.96 -17.55 36.25
CA ARG A 142 -11.83 -18.13 37.26
C ARG A 142 -11.61 -19.64 37.42
N ASP A 143 -11.41 -20.34 36.31
CA ASP A 143 -11.25 -21.80 36.26
C ASP A 143 -9.78 -22.22 36.38
N GLY A 144 -8.85 -21.29 36.69
CA GLY A 144 -7.42 -21.56 36.84
C GLY A 144 -6.72 -22.00 35.55
N GLN A 145 -7.30 -21.62 34.41
CA GLN A 145 -6.81 -21.97 33.07
C GLN A 145 -6.08 -20.81 32.42
N THR A 146 -5.21 -21.09 31.48
CA THR A 146 -4.55 -20.15 30.58
C THR A 146 -5.07 -20.35 29.18
N ALA A 147 -4.72 -19.44 28.26
CA ALA A 147 -5.03 -19.60 26.84
C ALA A 147 -4.53 -20.95 26.27
N GLN A 148 -3.40 -21.46 26.75
CA GLN A 148 -2.78 -22.72 26.30
C GLN A 148 -3.46 -23.96 26.91
N THR A 149 -3.95 -23.86 28.15
CA THR A 149 -4.60 -24.99 28.86
C THR A 149 -6.11 -25.00 28.72
N ALA A 150 -6.68 -23.98 28.04
CA ALA A 150 -8.11 -23.88 27.78
C ALA A 150 -8.63 -25.05 26.91
N PRO A 151 -9.92 -25.42 27.05
CA PRO A 151 -10.56 -26.36 26.12
C PRO A 151 -10.37 -25.95 24.67
N LEU A 152 -10.12 -26.93 23.77
CA LEU A 152 -9.81 -26.69 22.35
C LEU A 152 -10.81 -25.73 21.67
N ARG A 153 -12.12 -25.89 21.94
CA ARG A 153 -13.15 -25.03 21.37
C ARG A 153 -12.94 -23.56 21.72
N ILE A 154 -12.54 -23.26 22.96
CA ILE A 154 -12.26 -21.89 23.42
C ILE A 154 -10.97 -21.38 22.74
N ARG A 155 -9.95 -22.22 22.61
CA ARG A 155 -8.72 -21.86 21.88
C ARG A 155 -9.01 -21.51 20.42
N TYR A 156 -9.89 -22.27 19.77
CA TYR A 156 -10.33 -21.99 18.39
C TYR A 156 -11.10 -20.67 18.27
N ASP A 157 -12.07 -20.44 19.15
CA ASP A 157 -12.86 -19.22 19.18
C ASP A 157 -11.97 -17.99 19.49
N ARG A 158 -10.92 -18.15 20.30
CA ARG A 158 -9.93 -17.11 20.58
C ARG A 158 -9.18 -16.67 19.32
N LEU A 159 -8.80 -17.57 18.42
CA LEU A 159 -8.13 -17.22 17.16
C LEU A 159 -8.99 -16.26 16.31
N ILE A 160 -10.31 -16.46 16.29
CA ILE A 160 -11.23 -15.58 15.57
C ILE A 160 -11.24 -14.18 16.20
N LEU A 161 -11.31 -14.08 17.53
CA LEU A 161 -11.29 -12.79 18.22
C LEU A 161 -9.95 -12.07 18.02
N LEU A 162 -8.83 -12.77 18.13
CA LEU A 162 -7.50 -12.19 17.91
C LEU A 162 -7.33 -11.68 16.48
N ASN A 163 -7.81 -12.44 15.47
CA ASN A 163 -7.83 -12.01 14.09
C ASN A 163 -8.68 -10.73 13.94
N ARG A 164 -9.91 -10.73 14.46
CA ARG A 164 -10.80 -9.56 14.41
C ARG A 164 -10.21 -8.30 15.05
N LEU A 165 -9.39 -8.47 16.10
CA LEU A 165 -8.69 -7.39 16.80
C LEU A 165 -7.36 -6.98 16.16
N GLY A 166 -6.98 -7.58 15.02
CA GLY A 166 -5.72 -7.31 14.34
C GLY A 166 -4.49 -7.82 15.10
N ARG A 167 -4.65 -8.76 16.05
CA ARG A 167 -3.54 -9.36 16.81
C ARG A 167 -2.93 -10.54 16.06
N HIS A 168 -2.54 -10.32 14.81
CA HIS A 168 -2.19 -11.34 13.84
C HIS A 168 -1.00 -12.22 14.26
N GLU A 169 0.04 -11.65 14.89
CA GLU A 169 1.18 -12.42 15.41
C GLU A 169 0.79 -13.37 16.53
N GLN A 170 -0.20 -13.02 17.34
CA GLN A 170 -0.74 -13.91 18.37
C GLN A 170 -1.51 -15.07 17.72
N VAL A 171 -2.33 -14.79 16.69
CA VAL A 171 -3.00 -15.86 15.92
C VAL A 171 -1.99 -16.84 15.36
N ARG A 172 -0.94 -16.35 14.70
CA ARG A 172 0.12 -17.19 14.14
C ARG A 172 0.81 -18.05 15.18
N THR A 173 1.13 -17.47 16.33
CA THR A 173 1.79 -18.18 17.44
C THR A 173 0.90 -19.28 18.02
N GLU A 174 -0.36 -18.97 18.34
CA GLU A 174 -1.32 -19.92 18.92
C GLU A 174 -1.71 -21.00 17.90
N TYR A 175 -1.85 -20.66 16.61
CA TYR A 175 -2.08 -21.64 15.54
C TYR A 175 -0.94 -22.64 15.41
N ARG A 176 0.33 -22.16 15.36
CA ARG A 176 1.51 -23.05 15.32
C ARG A 176 1.61 -23.95 16.54
N GLN A 177 1.22 -23.44 17.71
CA GLN A 177 1.19 -24.22 18.93
C GLN A 177 0.16 -25.35 18.85
N LEU A 178 -1.06 -25.09 18.37
CA LEU A 178 -2.10 -26.13 18.16
C LEU A 178 -1.60 -27.23 17.21
N LEU A 179 -0.91 -26.88 16.13
CA LEU A 179 -0.33 -27.86 15.21
C LEU A 179 0.79 -28.68 15.86
N ALA A 180 1.65 -28.05 16.66
CA ALA A 180 2.74 -28.71 17.38
C ALA A 180 2.23 -29.69 18.44
N GLU A 181 1.07 -29.42 19.03
CA GLU A 181 0.35 -30.31 19.96
C GLU A 181 -0.40 -31.44 19.23
N GLY A 182 -0.41 -31.47 17.89
CA GLY A 182 -1.06 -32.49 17.06
C GLY A 182 -2.55 -32.32 16.90
N HIS A 183 -3.09 -31.12 17.17
CA HIS A 183 -4.52 -30.85 17.00
C HIS A 183 -4.88 -30.55 15.55
N GLU A 184 -5.96 -31.16 15.06
CA GLU A 184 -6.57 -30.76 13.81
C GLU A 184 -7.34 -29.46 14.00
N VAL A 185 -7.00 -28.45 13.18
CA VAL A 185 -7.68 -27.15 13.23
C VAL A 185 -8.90 -27.18 12.31
N PRO A 186 -10.12 -26.88 12.82
CA PRO A 186 -11.33 -26.92 12.02
C PRO A 186 -11.31 -25.98 10.82
N ALA A 187 -11.97 -26.40 9.73
CA ALA A 187 -11.98 -25.66 8.45
C ALA A 187 -12.49 -24.23 8.56
N TYR A 188 -13.42 -23.94 9.49
CA TYR A 188 -13.96 -22.58 9.67
C TYR A 188 -12.90 -21.57 10.20
N LEU A 189 -11.80 -22.06 10.77
CA LEU A 189 -10.68 -21.23 11.24
C LEU A 189 -9.64 -20.96 10.16
N MET A 190 -9.65 -21.70 9.06
CA MET A 190 -8.59 -21.59 8.06
C MET A 190 -8.57 -20.19 7.40
N ALA A 191 -9.74 -19.57 7.17
CA ALA A 191 -9.80 -18.23 6.62
C ALA A 191 -9.22 -17.17 7.58
N PRO A 192 -9.67 -17.02 8.85
CA PRO A 192 -9.08 -16.06 9.76
C PRO A 192 -7.59 -16.33 10.09
N VAL A 193 -7.15 -17.59 10.03
CA VAL A 193 -5.72 -17.92 10.16
C VAL A 193 -4.95 -17.49 8.90
N GLY A 194 -5.49 -17.76 7.70
CA GLY A 194 -4.90 -17.33 6.43
C GLY A 194 -4.75 -15.82 6.35
N ASP A 195 -5.80 -15.06 6.67
CA ASP A 195 -5.77 -13.60 6.76
C ASP A 195 -4.70 -13.11 7.75
N SER A 196 -4.60 -13.72 8.92
CA SER A 196 -3.58 -13.35 9.90
C SER A 196 -2.15 -13.66 9.44
N LEU A 197 -1.94 -14.74 8.70
CA LEU A 197 -0.65 -15.07 8.10
C LEU A 197 -0.27 -14.06 7.02
N MET A 198 -1.24 -13.64 6.19
CA MET A 198 -1.06 -12.59 5.20
C MET A 198 -0.72 -11.25 5.86
N ALA A 199 -1.50 -10.83 6.84
CA ALA A 199 -1.28 -9.59 7.59
C ALA A 199 0.07 -9.56 8.33
N SER A 200 0.59 -10.73 8.73
CA SER A 200 1.91 -10.91 9.34
C SER A 200 3.05 -11.10 8.34
N GLN A 201 2.80 -10.91 7.04
CA GLN A 201 3.79 -11.05 5.97
C GLN A 201 4.37 -12.49 5.80
N HIS A 202 3.52 -13.51 5.98
CA HIS A 202 3.86 -14.93 5.78
C HIS A 202 3.03 -15.59 4.67
N PRO A 203 3.06 -15.07 3.42
CA PRO A 203 2.19 -15.55 2.35
C PRO A 203 2.42 -17.01 1.98
N GLN A 204 3.67 -17.51 2.06
CA GLN A 204 3.97 -18.93 1.76
C GLN A 204 3.32 -19.88 2.77
N GLU A 205 3.15 -19.48 4.04
CA GLU A 205 2.46 -20.26 5.06
C GLU A 205 0.92 -20.15 4.88
N ALA A 206 0.44 -19.01 4.37
CA ALA A 206 -0.99 -18.76 4.14
C ALA A 206 -1.56 -19.62 2.99
N ILE A 207 -0.79 -19.87 1.91
CA ILE A 207 -1.26 -20.61 0.73
C ILE A 207 -1.93 -21.95 1.10
N PRO A 208 -1.26 -22.92 1.77
CA PRO A 208 -1.89 -24.21 2.07
C PRO A 208 -3.08 -24.09 3.02
N VAL A 209 -3.10 -23.08 3.88
CA VAL A 209 -4.22 -22.82 4.81
C VAL A 209 -5.44 -22.31 4.04
N LEU A 210 -5.25 -21.36 3.12
CA LEU A 210 -6.32 -20.82 2.28
C LEU A 210 -6.85 -21.85 1.27
N GLU A 211 -5.99 -22.70 0.72
CA GLU A 211 -6.40 -23.83 -0.12
C GLU A 211 -7.27 -24.81 0.67
N ALA A 212 -6.93 -25.12 1.92
CA ALA A 212 -7.75 -25.95 2.79
C ALA A 212 -9.09 -25.30 3.11
N ALA A 213 -9.15 -23.99 3.31
CA ALA A 213 -10.37 -23.23 3.49
C ALA A 213 -11.30 -23.32 2.26
N LEU A 214 -10.77 -23.13 1.04
CA LEU A 214 -11.52 -23.23 -0.20
C LEU A 214 -11.98 -24.66 -0.50
N LYS A 215 -11.19 -25.67 -0.14
CA LYS A 215 -11.60 -27.07 -0.26
C LYS A 215 -12.81 -27.39 0.62
N ALA A 216 -12.90 -26.79 1.79
CA ALA A 216 -14.01 -26.97 2.73
C ALA A 216 -15.25 -26.15 2.33
N ASP A 217 -15.06 -24.93 1.84
CA ASP A 217 -16.14 -24.04 1.40
C ASP A 217 -15.70 -23.26 0.14
N PRO A 218 -15.94 -23.81 -1.05
CA PRO A 218 -15.57 -23.19 -2.32
C PRO A 218 -16.31 -21.88 -2.64
N GLY A 219 -17.38 -21.56 -1.90
CA GLY A 219 -18.20 -20.37 -2.12
C GLY A 219 -17.71 -19.11 -1.44
N ARG A 220 -16.59 -19.17 -0.69
CA ARG A 220 -16.07 -18.03 0.07
C ARG A 220 -15.24 -17.11 -0.81
N SER A 221 -15.86 -16.03 -1.27
CA SER A 221 -15.25 -15.02 -2.16
C SER A 221 -13.96 -14.41 -1.60
N GLU A 222 -13.98 -14.05 -0.32
CA GLU A 222 -12.83 -13.44 0.35
C GLU A 222 -11.60 -14.35 0.31
N VAL A 223 -11.77 -15.65 0.47
CA VAL A 223 -10.66 -16.60 0.49
C VAL A 223 -10.04 -16.79 -0.90
N HIS A 224 -10.83 -16.72 -1.99
CA HIS A 224 -10.30 -16.72 -3.36
C HIS A 224 -9.38 -15.52 -3.59
N SER A 225 -9.78 -14.34 -3.12
CA SER A 225 -8.99 -13.12 -3.24
C SER A 225 -7.70 -13.21 -2.41
N GLU A 226 -7.80 -13.62 -1.14
CA GLU A 226 -6.65 -13.80 -0.25
C GLU A 226 -5.65 -14.81 -0.80
N LEU A 227 -6.10 -15.95 -1.34
CA LEU A 227 -5.23 -16.96 -1.96
C LEU A 227 -4.49 -16.37 -3.17
N ALA A 228 -5.18 -15.60 -4.00
CA ALA A 228 -4.54 -14.95 -5.14
C ALA A 228 -3.49 -13.91 -4.69
N TYR A 229 -3.77 -13.11 -3.67
CA TYR A 229 -2.78 -12.19 -3.10
C TYR A 229 -1.63 -12.94 -2.41
N ALA A 230 -1.88 -14.08 -1.75
CA ALA A 230 -0.82 -14.90 -1.18
C ALA A 230 0.17 -15.42 -2.26
N HIS A 231 -0.35 -15.84 -3.41
CA HIS A 231 0.49 -16.19 -4.55
C HIS A 231 1.24 -14.97 -5.11
N LEU A 232 0.58 -13.81 -5.23
CA LEU A 232 1.23 -12.60 -5.73
C LEU A 232 2.38 -12.15 -4.82
N GLU A 233 2.16 -12.11 -3.52
CA GLU A 233 3.17 -11.74 -2.52
C GLU A 233 4.29 -12.78 -2.38
N SER A 234 4.03 -14.01 -2.86
CA SER A 234 5.03 -15.06 -3.02
C SER A 234 5.75 -15.03 -4.38
N GLU A 235 5.63 -13.93 -5.14
CA GLU A 235 6.22 -13.73 -6.49
C GLU A 235 5.68 -14.71 -7.57
N GLN A 236 4.48 -15.26 -7.36
CA GLN A 236 3.82 -16.21 -8.26
C GLN A 236 2.65 -15.53 -9.02
N ALA A 237 2.94 -14.43 -9.72
CA ALA A 237 1.95 -13.60 -10.38
C ALA A 237 1.05 -14.37 -11.36
N ASP A 238 1.62 -15.27 -12.17
CA ASP A 238 0.84 -16.08 -13.12
C ASP A 238 -0.14 -17.02 -12.42
N THR A 239 0.26 -17.59 -11.28
CA THR A 239 -0.62 -18.43 -10.45
C THR A 239 -1.76 -17.60 -9.85
N ALA A 240 -1.45 -16.41 -9.33
CA ALA A 240 -2.44 -15.48 -8.80
C ALA A 240 -3.52 -15.11 -9.85
N ILE A 241 -3.08 -14.77 -11.07
CA ILE A 241 -3.98 -14.47 -12.19
C ILE A 241 -4.84 -15.69 -12.55
N ASN A 242 -4.25 -16.90 -12.56
CA ASN A 242 -4.96 -18.12 -12.87
C ASN A 242 -6.04 -18.46 -11.83
N VAL A 243 -5.74 -18.33 -10.54
CA VAL A 243 -6.72 -18.55 -9.44
C VAL A 243 -7.95 -17.67 -9.66
N LEU A 244 -7.78 -16.38 -9.86
CA LEU A 244 -8.88 -15.45 -10.06
C LEU A 244 -9.61 -15.66 -11.40
N THR A 245 -8.87 -15.99 -12.46
CA THR A 245 -9.47 -16.27 -13.77
C THR A 245 -10.36 -17.50 -13.73
N GLN A 246 -9.97 -18.53 -12.98
CA GLN A 246 -10.79 -19.73 -12.81
C GLN A 246 -12.04 -19.43 -11.99
N TRP A 247 -11.88 -18.71 -10.88
CA TRP A 247 -13.02 -18.27 -10.08
C TRP A 247 -13.99 -17.40 -10.88
N GLN A 248 -13.48 -16.41 -11.62
CA GLN A 248 -14.28 -15.55 -12.51
C GLN A 248 -15.14 -16.36 -13.51
N LYS A 249 -14.57 -17.42 -14.11
CA LYS A 249 -15.28 -18.28 -15.06
C LYS A 249 -16.39 -19.12 -14.41
N GLN A 250 -16.25 -19.46 -13.15
CA GLN A 250 -17.25 -20.23 -12.40
C GLN A 250 -18.44 -19.37 -11.99
N GLU A 251 -18.25 -18.05 -11.84
CA GLU A 251 -19.27 -17.13 -11.39
C GLU A 251 -20.01 -16.47 -12.56
N PRO A 252 -21.34 -16.66 -12.68
CA PRO A 252 -22.12 -15.96 -13.69
C PRO A 252 -22.20 -14.45 -13.35
N ALA A 253 -22.22 -13.59 -14.36
CA ALA A 253 -22.31 -12.13 -14.14
C ALA A 253 -23.59 -11.70 -13.41
N TRP A 254 -24.68 -12.45 -13.67
CA TRP A 254 -26.01 -12.18 -13.13
C TRP A 254 -26.59 -13.43 -12.49
N ARG A 255 -27.30 -13.27 -11.38
CA ARG A 255 -28.05 -14.35 -10.70
C ARG A 255 -29.53 -14.05 -10.73
N TRP A 256 -30.33 -15.13 -10.74
CA TRP A 256 -31.78 -15.08 -10.66
C TRP A 256 -32.25 -15.66 -9.32
N ALA A 257 -33.04 -14.88 -8.58
CA ALA A 257 -33.79 -15.43 -7.45
C ALA A 257 -35.09 -16.10 -7.94
N ASN A 258 -35.52 -17.13 -7.23
CA ASN A 258 -36.78 -17.78 -7.53
C ASN A 258 -37.94 -16.77 -7.47
N GLY A 259 -38.71 -16.66 -8.56
CA GLY A 259 -39.82 -15.71 -8.68
C GLY A 259 -39.42 -14.27 -9.01
N ALA A 260 -38.12 -13.95 -9.17
CA ALA A 260 -37.69 -12.61 -9.58
C ALA A 260 -38.04 -12.32 -11.05
N ARG A 261 -38.43 -11.08 -11.33
CA ARG A 261 -38.71 -10.58 -12.69
C ARG A 261 -37.49 -10.10 -13.44
N ALA A 262 -36.38 -9.87 -12.73
CA ALA A 262 -35.13 -9.41 -13.29
C ALA A 262 -33.94 -10.08 -12.55
N PRO A 263 -32.79 -10.26 -13.21
CA PRO A 263 -31.60 -10.75 -12.55
C PRO A 263 -31.02 -9.67 -11.63
N TYR A 264 -30.21 -10.09 -10.66
CA TYR A 264 -29.44 -9.19 -9.82
C TYR A 264 -27.93 -9.43 -10.01
N ALA A 265 -27.13 -8.42 -9.70
CA ALA A 265 -25.68 -8.49 -9.81
C ALA A 265 -25.11 -9.57 -8.89
N ASN A 266 -24.17 -10.35 -9.41
CA ASN A 266 -23.49 -11.39 -8.65
C ASN A 266 -22.25 -10.79 -7.97
N TRP A 267 -22.28 -10.59 -6.64
CA TRP A 267 -21.16 -10.05 -5.88
C TRP A 267 -19.87 -10.87 -5.99
N PRO A 268 -19.86 -12.20 -5.87
CA PRO A 268 -18.67 -13.02 -6.13
C PRO A 268 -18.04 -12.75 -7.50
N ARG A 269 -18.85 -12.55 -8.54
CA ARG A 269 -18.33 -12.21 -9.86
C ARG A 269 -17.71 -10.81 -9.89
N TYR A 270 -18.35 -9.84 -9.26
CA TYR A 270 -17.79 -8.49 -9.13
C TYR A 270 -16.46 -8.50 -8.41
N GLU A 271 -16.34 -9.23 -7.29
CA GLU A 271 -15.09 -9.37 -6.53
C GLU A 271 -14.01 -10.07 -7.36
N ALA A 272 -14.34 -11.10 -8.12
CA ALA A 272 -13.41 -11.76 -9.03
C ALA A 272 -12.89 -10.80 -10.12
N ASP A 273 -13.79 -10.03 -10.75
CA ASP A 273 -13.43 -9.05 -11.78
C ASP A 273 -12.52 -7.95 -11.21
N LEU A 274 -12.89 -7.39 -10.04
CA LEU A 274 -12.14 -6.34 -9.36
C LEU A 274 -10.72 -6.79 -8.97
N ASN A 275 -10.63 -7.92 -8.27
CA ASN A 275 -9.34 -8.42 -7.80
C ASN A 275 -8.45 -8.90 -8.96
N LEU A 276 -9.03 -9.45 -10.03
CA LEU A 276 -8.27 -9.82 -11.23
C LEU A 276 -7.65 -8.57 -11.90
N ALA A 277 -8.41 -7.48 -12.03
CA ALA A 277 -7.89 -6.22 -12.53
C ALA A 277 -6.75 -5.68 -11.64
N MET A 278 -6.92 -5.73 -10.31
CA MET A 278 -5.89 -5.26 -9.37
C MET A 278 -4.63 -6.13 -9.41
N ILE A 279 -4.74 -7.45 -9.47
CA ILE A 279 -3.57 -8.34 -9.57
C ILE A 279 -2.83 -8.13 -10.91
N ARG A 280 -3.54 -7.91 -12.01
CA ARG A 280 -2.91 -7.51 -13.29
C ARG A 280 -2.11 -6.22 -13.14
N ALA A 281 -2.66 -5.23 -12.43
CA ALA A 281 -1.96 -3.98 -12.17
C ALA A 281 -0.68 -4.20 -11.36
N TYR A 282 -0.75 -4.94 -10.26
CA TYR A 282 0.41 -5.26 -9.42
C TYR A 282 1.44 -6.14 -10.15
N SER A 283 1.00 -6.87 -11.18
CA SER A 283 1.87 -7.63 -12.08
C SER A 283 2.44 -6.81 -13.25
N GLY A 284 2.13 -5.49 -13.31
CA GLY A 284 2.66 -4.55 -14.29
C GLY A 284 1.76 -4.29 -15.50
N ASP A 285 0.63 -4.98 -15.68
CA ASP A 285 -0.32 -4.71 -16.78
C ASP A 285 -1.33 -3.61 -16.40
N LEU A 286 -0.81 -2.42 -16.11
CA LEU A 286 -1.61 -1.24 -15.77
C LEU A 286 -2.59 -0.81 -16.89
N PRO A 287 -2.23 -0.87 -18.19
CA PRO A 287 -3.16 -0.48 -19.24
C PRO A 287 -4.41 -1.37 -19.32
N THR A 288 -4.28 -2.68 -19.10
CA THR A 288 -5.44 -3.59 -19.09
C THR A 288 -6.27 -3.37 -17.84
N ALA A 289 -5.63 -3.30 -16.66
CA ALA A 289 -6.31 -3.04 -15.40
C ALA A 289 -7.10 -1.71 -15.43
N GLN A 290 -6.54 -0.66 -16.02
CA GLN A 290 -7.25 0.61 -16.19
C GLN A 290 -8.51 0.45 -17.03
N ARG A 291 -8.43 -0.17 -18.22
CA ARG A 291 -9.60 -0.36 -19.08
C ARG A 291 -10.70 -1.18 -18.40
N GLU A 292 -10.33 -2.24 -17.67
CA GLU A 292 -11.27 -3.08 -16.95
C GLU A 292 -11.99 -2.29 -15.85
N LEU A 293 -11.25 -1.55 -15.01
CA LEU A 293 -11.84 -0.76 -13.94
C LEU A 293 -12.65 0.44 -14.45
N GLU A 294 -12.22 1.12 -15.53
CA GLU A 294 -13.01 2.16 -16.18
C GLU A 294 -14.34 1.60 -16.71
N GLY A 295 -14.33 0.38 -17.27
CA GLY A 295 -15.52 -0.34 -17.69
C GLY A 295 -16.45 -0.66 -16.51
N MET A 296 -15.92 -1.13 -15.39
CA MET A 296 -16.69 -1.39 -14.17
C MET A 296 -17.29 -0.11 -13.57
N VAL A 297 -16.54 0.98 -13.54
CA VAL A 297 -17.04 2.30 -13.09
C VAL A 297 -18.14 2.83 -14.01
N ALA A 298 -18.05 2.62 -15.32
CA ALA A 298 -19.09 3.02 -16.27
C ALA A 298 -20.43 2.28 -16.02
N ILE A 299 -20.36 1.02 -15.61
CA ILE A 299 -21.56 0.22 -15.27
C ILE A 299 -22.12 0.62 -13.90
N ALA A 300 -21.25 0.81 -12.89
CA ALA A 300 -21.64 1.07 -11.52
C ALA A 300 -20.89 2.28 -10.94
N PRO A 301 -21.18 3.53 -11.37
CA PRO A 301 -20.43 4.72 -10.96
C PRO A 301 -20.55 5.06 -9.48
N ALA A 302 -21.59 4.57 -8.80
CA ALA A 302 -21.79 4.75 -7.37
C ALA A 302 -21.18 3.62 -6.51
N ASN A 303 -20.34 2.75 -7.07
CA ASN A 303 -19.61 1.75 -6.31
C ASN A 303 -18.29 2.35 -5.79
N GLY A 304 -18.22 2.62 -4.47
CA GLY A 304 -17.06 3.22 -3.82
C GLY A 304 -15.79 2.38 -3.95
N GLY A 305 -15.87 1.06 -3.80
CA GLY A 305 -14.73 0.16 -3.93
C GLY A 305 -14.11 0.19 -5.34
N THR A 306 -14.94 0.21 -6.39
CA THR A 306 -14.43 0.33 -7.77
C THR A 306 -13.80 1.71 -8.03
N GLN A 307 -14.40 2.79 -7.48
CA GLN A 307 -13.82 4.13 -7.58
C GLN A 307 -12.44 4.20 -6.89
N SER A 308 -12.33 3.64 -5.67
CA SER A 308 -11.06 3.57 -4.93
C SER A 308 -10.01 2.78 -5.69
N SER A 309 -10.37 1.61 -6.23
CA SER A 309 -9.45 0.77 -7.02
C SER A 309 -8.99 1.45 -8.31
N LEU A 310 -9.88 2.17 -9.01
CA LEU A 310 -9.47 2.99 -10.17
C LEU A 310 -8.55 4.14 -9.75
N GLY A 311 -8.76 4.72 -8.58
CA GLY A 311 -7.84 5.69 -7.97
C GLY A 311 -6.44 5.10 -7.79
N ASN A 312 -6.31 3.87 -7.28
CA ASN A 312 -5.04 3.19 -7.14
C ASN A 312 -4.33 3.00 -8.50
N ILE A 313 -5.07 2.63 -9.55
CA ILE A 313 -4.50 2.54 -10.90
C ILE A 313 -3.97 3.90 -11.37
N TYR A 314 -4.72 4.98 -11.16
CA TYR A 314 -4.27 6.32 -11.56
C TYR A 314 -3.03 6.77 -10.77
N MET A 315 -2.91 6.42 -9.48
CA MET A 315 -1.67 6.62 -8.70
C MET A 315 -0.48 5.86 -9.32
N MET A 316 -0.65 4.58 -9.61
CA MET A 316 0.39 3.74 -10.22
C MET A 316 0.81 4.23 -11.61
N ARG A 317 -0.08 4.92 -12.33
CA ARG A 317 0.21 5.56 -13.61
C ARG A 317 0.83 6.96 -13.48
N GLY A 318 1.03 7.46 -12.27
CA GLY A 318 1.58 8.79 -12.00
C GLY A 318 0.59 9.94 -12.21
N TRP A 319 -0.71 9.69 -11.98
CA TRP A 319 -1.78 10.68 -12.11
C TRP A 319 -2.47 11.00 -10.78
N PRO A 320 -1.77 11.58 -9.80
CA PRO A 320 -2.29 11.76 -8.44
C PRO A 320 -3.52 12.68 -8.37
N ARG A 321 -3.67 13.68 -9.27
CA ARG A 321 -4.86 14.53 -9.30
C ARG A 321 -6.10 13.77 -9.76
N LYS A 322 -5.96 12.94 -10.80
CA LYS A 322 -7.05 12.06 -11.25
C LYS A 322 -7.40 11.02 -10.21
N ALA A 323 -6.40 10.47 -9.52
CA ALA A 323 -6.60 9.51 -8.43
C ALA A 323 -7.37 10.16 -7.27
N LEU A 324 -7.00 11.38 -6.88
CA LEU A 324 -7.66 12.13 -5.81
C LEU A 324 -9.15 12.36 -6.09
N GLU A 325 -9.55 12.64 -7.36
CA GLU A 325 -10.95 12.72 -7.75
C GLU A 325 -11.70 11.41 -7.48
N ARG A 326 -11.10 10.26 -7.81
CA ARG A 326 -11.70 8.93 -7.59
C ARG A 326 -11.81 8.58 -6.11
N TYR A 327 -10.77 8.83 -5.34
CA TYR A 327 -10.80 8.62 -3.89
C TYR A 327 -11.82 9.54 -3.20
N SER A 328 -11.96 10.78 -3.65
CA SER A 328 -12.95 11.70 -3.10
C SER A 328 -14.38 11.23 -3.37
N MET A 329 -14.65 10.67 -4.57
CA MET A 329 -15.92 10.02 -4.88
C MET A 329 -16.15 8.79 -3.99
N ALA A 330 -15.16 7.90 -3.89
CA ALA A 330 -15.23 6.70 -3.05
C ALA A 330 -15.53 7.06 -1.59
N ASN A 331 -14.83 8.04 -1.04
CA ASN A 331 -14.99 8.50 0.34
C ASN A 331 -16.36 9.18 0.59
N THR A 332 -16.95 9.80 -0.44
CA THR A 332 -18.32 10.35 -0.36
C THR A 332 -19.36 9.24 -0.36
N LEU A 333 -19.14 8.17 -1.13
CA LEU A 333 -20.04 7.02 -1.23
C LEU A 333 -19.96 6.12 0.02
N ASP A 334 -18.76 5.90 0.53
CA ASP A 334 -18.51 5.17 1.78
C ASP A 334 -17.45 5.90 2.63
N PRO A 335 -17.86 6.74 3.58
CA PRO A 335 -16.93 7.44 4.48
C PRO A 335 -16.13 6.52 5.41
N ARG A 336 -16.46 5.22 5.49
CA ARG A 336 -15.78 4.22 6.32
C ARG A 336 -14.74 3.42 5.54
N ASP A 337 -14.64 3.61 4.23
CA ASP A 337 -13.63 2.94 3.41
C ASP A 337 -12.24 3.49 3.75
N VAL A 338 -11.49 2.69 4.51
CA VAL A 338 -10.10 3.00 4.89
C VAL A 338 -9.20 3.06 3.66
N SER A 339 -9.43 2.24 2.65
CA SER A 339 -8.62 2.21 1.42
C SER A 339 -8.73 3.52 0.63
N ALA A 340 -9.95 4.06 0.51
CA ALA A 340 -10.18 5.35 -0.14
C ALA A 340 -9.49 6.51 0.62
N ARG A 341 -9.51 6.48 1.95
CA ARG A 341 -8.82 7.48 2.78
C ARG A 341 -7.31 7.38 2.69
N LEU A 342 -6.76 6.15 2.72
CA LEU A 342 -5.33 5.91 2.49
C LEU A 342 -4.91 6.42 1.11
N GLY A 343 -5.71 6.13 0.07
CA GLY A 343 -5.45 6.64 -1.27
C GLY A 343 -5.51 8.16 -1.36
N GLN A 344 -6.44 8.83 -0.65
CA GLN A 344 -6.44 10.30 -0.55
C GLN A 344 -5.18 10.83 0.13
N TYR A 345 -4.77 10.20 1.23
CA TYR A 345 -3.53 10.53 1.93
C TYR A 345 -2.33 10.42 0.97
N ASP A 346 -2.16 9.28 0.30
CA ASP A 346 -1.06 9.05 -0.65
C ASP A 346 -1.07 10.09 -1.78
N ALA A 347 -2.25 10.39 -2.34
CA ALA A 347 -2.40 11.39 -3.38
C ALA A 347 -2.03 12.81 -2.88
N TYR A 348 -2.38 13.18 -1.64
CA TYR A 348 -1.98 14.47 -1.09
C TYR A 348 -0.48 14.55 -0.81
N VAL A 349 0.16 13.49 -0.32
CA VAL A 349 1.63 13.44 -0.16
C VAL A 349 2.31 13.61 -1.51
N GLU A 350 1.88 12.89 -2.53
CA GLU A 350 2.43 12.99 -3.89
C GLU A 350 2.21 14.40 -4.50
N LEU A 351 1.09 15.02 -4.20
CA LEU A 351 0.78 16.39 -4.58
C LEU A 351 1.43 17.45 -3.68
N GLN A 352 2.30 17.04 -2.75
CA GLN A 352 3.01 17.93 -1.82
C GLN A 352 2.06 18.79 -0.97
N ARG A 353 0.95 18.19 -0.53
CA ARG A 353 -0.08 18.79 0.32
C ARG A 353 -0.11 18.10 1.68
N ASP A 354 1.03 18.16 2.38
CA ASP A 354 1.18 17.61 3.74
C ASP A 354 0.13 18.19 4.71
N ASP A 355 -0.29 19.43 4.48
CA ASP A 355 -1.36 20.10 5.23
C ASP A 355 -2.71 19.37 5.14
N LEU A 356 -3.01 18.73 4.00
CA LEU A 356 -4.22 17.93 3.79
C LEU A 356 -4.02 16.44 4.11
N ALA A 357 -2.81 15.93 3.98
CA ALA A 357 -2.47 14.55 4.31
C ALA A 357 -2.49 14.31 5.83
N ARG A 358 -1.96 15.26 6.63
CA ARG A 358 -1.83 15.17 8.09
C ARG A 358 -3.15 14.82 8.82
N PRO A 359 -4.27 15.54 8.63
CA PRO A 359 -5.51 15.21 9.34
C PRO A 359 -6.06 13.84 8.99
N ILE A 360 -5.80 13.34 7.75
CA ILE A 360 -6.19 11.98 7.37
C ILE A 360 -5.30 10.96 8.09
N HIS A 361 -3.97 11.18 8.09
CA HIS A 361 -3.02 10.35 8.81
C HIS A 361 -3.38 10.22 10.28
N ASP A 362 -3.59 11.35 10.99
CA ASP A 362 -3.87 11.37 12.42
C ASP A 362 -5.18 10.64 12.74
N THR A 363 -6.22 10.87 11.94
CA THR A 363 -7.53 10.20 12.10
C THR A 363 -7.43 8.69 11.86
N LEU A 364 -6.70 8.25 10.83
CA LEU A 364 -6.55 6.84 10.53
C LEU A 364 -5.72 6.12 11.60
N LEU A 365 -4.65 6.75 12.08
CA LEU A 365 -3.80 6.17 13.11
C LEU A 365 -4.53 6.05 14.46
N GLU A 366 -5.35 7.04 14.81
CA GLU A 366 -6.19 7.00 16.01
C GLU A 366 -7.24 5.88 15.95
N ARG A 367 -7.94 5.74 14.81
CA ARG A 367 -9.07 4.81 14.68
C ARG A 367 -8.67 3.38 14.34
N TYR A 368 -7.55 3.19 13.62
CA TYR A 368 -7.12 1.90 13.07
C TYR A 368 -5.65 1.56 13.40
N PRO A 369 -5.20 1.70 14.67
CA PRO A 369 -3.78 1.61 15.02
C PRO A 369 -3.15 0.24 14.70
N ASN A 370 -3.95 -0.83 14.69
CA ASN A 370 -3.48 -2.20 14.44
C ASN A 370 -3.60 -2.65 12.98
N GLN A 371 -4.15 -1.79 12.09
CA GLN A 371 -4.31 -2.16 10.69
C GLN A 371 -2.97 -2.05 9.94
N PRO A 372 -2.48 -3.12 9.26
CA PRO A 372 -1.16 -3.13 8.64
C PRO A 372 -0.93 -2.01 7.62
N SER A 373 -1.96 -1.66 6.83
CA SER A 373 -1.89 -0.55 5.86
C SER A 373 -1.73 0.81 6.54
N VAL A 374 -2.40 1.04 7.67
CA VAL A 374 -2.28 2.27 8.47
C VAL A 374 -0.91 2.35 9.15
N GLN A 375 -0.40 1.23 9.67
CA GLN A 375 0.96 1.19 10.22
C GLN A 375 2.03 1.45 9.15
N ARG A 376 1.81 0.96 7.91
CA ARG A 376 2.69 1.28 6.78
C ARG A 376 2.64 2.77 6.45
N MET A 377 1.45 3.35 6.35
CA MET A 377 1.24 4.79 6.17
C MET A 377 2.00 5.61 7.23
N ASP A 378 1.91 5.24 8.50
CA ASP A 378 2.60 5.95 9.59
C ASP A 378 4.14 5.85 9.47
N ARG A 379 4.68 4.67 9.11
CA ARG A 379 6.13 4.53 8.84
C ARG A 379 6.58 5.41 7.68
N SER A 380 5.84 5.40 6.56
CA SER A 380 6.11 6.22 5.39
C SER A 380 6.01 7.72 5.72
N TRP A 381 4.99 8.14 6.48
CA TRP A 381 4.83 9.52 6.93
C TRP A 381 5.99 10.00 7.80
N LYS A 382 6.46 9.18 8.74
CA LYS A 382 7.63 9.48 9.57
C LYS A 382 8.92 9.61 8.75
N ALA A 383 9.11 8.75 7.76
CA ALA A 383 10.24 8.82 6.84
C ALA A 383 10.16 10.08 5.97
N HIS A 384 8.99 10.32 5.34
CA HIS A 384 8.74 11.49 4.51
C HIS A 384 8.98 12.81 5.25
N ARG A 385 8.56 12.93 6.49
CA ARG A 385 8.69 14.16 7.27
C ARG A 385 9.96 14.27 8.10
N GLY A 386 10.71 13.19 8.24
CA GLY A 386 11.94 13.12 9.03
C GLY A 386 13.15 13.75 8.36
N TRP A 387 14.30 13.53 8.96
CA TRP A 387 15.59 13.84 8.36
C TRP A 387 15.81 13.02 7.10
N GLN A 388 16.38 13.66 6.07
CA GLN A 388 16.77 12.97 4.85
C GLN A 388 18.29 13.12 4.64
N LEU A 389 18.90 12.03 4.20
CA LEU A 389 20.32 11.97 3.87
C LEU A 389 20.49 11.40 2.46
N HIS A 390 21.31 12.06 1.66
CA HIS A 390 21.81 11.53 0.41
C HIS A 390 23.34 11.61 0.43
N ALA A 391 24.00 10.46 0.38
CA ALA A 391 25.44 10.36 0.27
C ALA A 391 25.80 9.65 -1.04
N TYR A 392 26.80 10.13 -1.74
CA TYR A 392 27.24 9.56 -3.00
C TYR A 392 28.75 9.62 -3.15
N ALA A 393 29.29 8.67 -3.91
CA ALA A 393 30.67 8.62 -4.31
C ALA A 393 30.74 8.09 -5.74
N GLU A 394 31.47 8.76 -6.60
CA GLU A 394 31.76 8.33 -7.96
C GLU A 394 33.23 8.60 -8.27
N GLY A 395 33.82 7.78 -9.12
CA GLY A 395 35.18 7.98 -9.56
C GLY A 395 35.43 7.25 -10.87
N GLY A 396 36.28 7.80 -11.69
CA GLY A 396 36.56 7.27 -13.00
C GLY A 396 38.02 7.41 -13.39
N ARG A 397 38.36 6.64 -14.42
CA ARG A 397 39.67 6.69 -15.07
C ARG A 397 39.54 6.73 -16.57
N SER A 398 40.19 7.68 -17.17
CA SER A 398 40.26 7.88 -18.62
C SER A 398 41.63 7.54 -19.14
N GLU A 399 41.67 6.82 -20.25
CA GLU A 399 42.92 6.48 -20.95
C GLU A 399 42.82 6.82 -22.46
N GLY A 400 43.86 7.42 -23.04
CA GLY A 400 43.97 7.65 -24.47
C GLY A 400 43.61 9.04 -25.00
N GLY A 401 43.16 9.99 -24.13
CA GLY A 401 42.56 11.25 -24.55
C GLY A 401 43.50 12.41 -24.90
N GLY A 402 44.78 12.26 -24.95
CA GLY A 402 45.68 13.28 -25.42
C GLY A 402 45.65 14.60 -24.64
N GLY A 403 45.09 14.65 -23.43
CA GLY A 403 45.08 15.80 -22.53
C GLY A 403 43.91 16.78 -22.70
N THR A 404 42.98 16.54 -23.62
CA THR A 404 41.85 17.43 -23.88
C THR A 404 40.59 17.04 -23.13
N SER A 405 40.61 15.89 -22.41
CA SER A 405 39.45 15.36 -21.69
C SER A 405 38.94 16.34 -20.62
N PRO A 406 37.66 16.69 -20.64
CA PRO A 406 37.04 17.45 -19.57
C PRO A 406 36.96 16.70 -18.24
N LEU A 407 37.12 15.35 -18.27
CA LEU A 407 37.17 14.48 -17.08
C LEU A 407 38.59 14.25 -16.55
N GLY A 408 39.63 14.70 -17.31
CA GLY A 408 41.03 14.40 -16.95
C GLY A 408 41.37 12.91 -17.09
N ASN A 409 42.48 12.49 -16.48
CA ASN A 409 42.92 11.11 -16.44
C ASN A 409 42.23 10.30 -15.34
N ASP A 410 42.12 10.89 -14.17
CA ASP A 410 41.40 10.35 -13.02
C ASP A 410 40.42 11.40 -12.52
N ASP A 411 39.17 11.03 -12.34
CA ASP A 411 38.13 11.88 -11.79
C ASP A 411 37.46 11.22 -10.57
N GLY A 412 36.96 12.05 -9.68
CA GLY A 412 36.25 11.59 -8.52
C GLY A 412 35.32 12.65 -7.96
N ARG A 413 34.19 12.24 -7.47
CA ARG A 413 33.23 13.08 -6.78
C ARG A 413 32.61 12.33 -5.62
N TYR A 414 32.56 12.94 -4.46
CA TYR A 414 31.85 12.41 -3.33
C TYR A 414 31.23 13.53 -2.50
N GLY A 415 30.03 13.27 -2.05
CA GLY A 415 29.29 14.28 -1.36
C GLY A 415 28.25 13.73 -0.42
N VAL A 416 27.75 14.63 0.39
CA VAL A 416 26.66 14.39 1.31
C VAL A 416 25.72 15.59 1.31
N GLU A 417 24.43 15.30 1.26
CA GLU A 417 23.37 16.27 1.46
C GLU A 417 22.49 15.81 2.61
N VAL A 418 22.20 16.72 3.53
CA VAL A 418 21.31 16.49 4.68
C VAL A 418 20.19 17.50 4.63
N GLN A 419 18.95 17.00 4.73
CA GLN A 419 17.77 17.85 4.79
C GLN A 419 17.10 17.72 6.15
N SER A 420 16.67 18.85 6.72
CA SER A 420 15.91 18.88 7.96
C SER A 420 14.56 18.16 7.85
N PRO A 421 13.92 17.84 8.97
CA PRO A 421 12.49 17.54 8.97
C PRO A 421 11.69 18.65 8.28
N VAL A 422 10.49 18.27 7.78
CA VAL A 422 9.58 19.23 7.14
C VAL A 422 9.09 20.27 8.15
N ILE A 423 9.29 21.53 7.82
CA ILE A 423 8.88 22.69 8.59
C ILE A 423 7.65 23.29 7.93
N ASP A 424 6.60 23.54 8.71
CA ASP A 424 5.34 24.16 8.26
C ASP A 424 4.77 23.54 6.98
N ASP A 425 4.86 22.18 6.88
CA ASP A 425 4.32 21.33 5.79
C ASP A 425 4.86 21.65 4.39
N ARG A 426 5.93 22.45 4.27
CA ARG A 426 6.42 22.91 2.96
C ARG A 426 7.90 23.22 2.87
N TRP A 427 8.62 23.45 3.97
CA TRP A 427 10.00 23.89 3.94
C TRP A 427 10.94 22.82 4.49
N ARG A 428 12.15 22.79 3.93
CA ARG A 428 13.29 22.08 4.51
C ARG A 428 14.52 22.98 4.47
N VAL A 429 15.35 22.91 5.49
CA VAL A 429 16.71 23.43 5.47
C VAL A 429 17.63 22.34 4.97
N VAL A 430 18.53 22.68 4.07
CA VAL A 430 19.42 21.74 3.39
C VAL A 430 20.87 22.18 3.57
N GLY A 431 21.69 21.28 4.07
CA GLY A 431 23.15 21.46 4.11
C GLY A 431 23.81 20.43 3.20
N PHE A 432 24.85 20.81 2.47
CA PHE A 432 25.59 19.88 1.65
C PHE A 432 27.11 20.13 1.68
N ALA A 433 27.86 19.08 1.41
CA ALA A 433 29.29 19.12 1.09
C ALA A 433 29.51 18.24 -0.14
N ASP A 434 30.14 18.79 -1.18
CA ASP A 434 30.43 18.10 -2.46
C ASP A 434 31.88 18.33 -2.82
N ARG A 435 32.66 17.26 -2.79
CA ARG A 435 34.08 17.29 -3.18
C ARG A 435 34.26 16.66 -4.54
N ARG A 436 34.92 17.36 -5.44
CA ARG A 436 35.32 16.85 -6.74
C ARG A 436 36.85 16.81 -6.82
N SER A 437 37.37 15.84 -7.54
CA SER A 437 38.81 15.69 -7.79
C SER A 437 38.96 15.34 -9.25
N VAL A 438 39.77 16.13 -9.96
CA VAL A 438 40.11 15.82 -11.35
C VAL A 438 41.61 16.02 -11.54
N ASP A 439 42.24 15.02 -12.15
CA ASP A 439 43.66 15.05 -12.50
C ASP A 439 43.82 15.34 -13.98
N PHE A 440 44.08 16.60 -14.31
CA PHE A 440 44.46 16.98 -15.67
C PHE A 440 45.98 16.78 -15.81
N GLN A 441 46.47 16.58 -17.03
CA GLN A 441 47.86 16.22 -17.27
C GLN A 441 48.91 17.15 -16.59
N GLU A 442 48.60 18.43 -16.42
CA GLU A 442 49.51 19.42 -15.86
C GLU A 442 49.11 19.85 -14.42
N GLN A 443 47.87 19.61 -14.02
CA GLN A 443 47.34 20.07 -12.72
C GLN A 443 46.26 19.18 -12.18
N THR A 444 46.25 18.98 -10.87
CA THR A 444 45.14 18.34 -10.16
C THR A 444 44.33 19.38 -9.41
N ILE A 445 43.04 19.41 -9.59
CA ILE A 445 42.13 20.27 -8.82
C ILE A 445 41.23 19.42 -7.89
N ARG A 446 41.02 19.89 -6.65
CA ARG A 446 40.22 19.15 -5.63
C ARG A 446 39.31 20.10 -4.84
N PRO A 447 38.41 20.84 -5.51
CA PRO A 447 37.50 21.74 -4.81
C PRO A 447 36.55 20.97 -3.92
N LEU A 448 36.23 21.55 -2.76
CA LEU A 448 35.18 21.15 -1.86
C LEU A 448 34.17 22.29 -1.77
N TRP A 449 32.96 22.07 -2.27
CA TRP A 449 31.84 22.98 -2.07
C TRP A 449 31.14 22.64 -0.77
N VAL A 450 30.92 23.62 0.08
CA VAL A 450 30.09 23.52 1.27
C VAL A 450 29.01 24.58 1.16
N GLY A 451 27.74 24.15 1.34
CA GLY A 451 26.61 25.05 1.17
C GLY A 451 25.47 24.78 2.13
N LEU A 452 24.66 25.82 2.26
CA LEU A 452 23.42 25.80 3.04
C LEU A 452 22.31 26.43 2.18
N GLY A 453 21.12 25.91 2.30
CA GLY A 453 19.97 26.42 1.55
C GLY A 453 18.65 25.98 2.11
N THR A 454 17.60 26.28 1.35
CA THR A 454 16.23 25.90 1.65
C THR A 454 15.57 25.29 0.44
N ARG A 455 14.68 24.33 0.68
CA ARG A 455 13.74 23.79 -0.31
C ARG A 455 12.31 24.06 0.13
N TYR A 456 11.52 24.51 -0.79
CA TYR A 456 10.08 24.74 -0.66
C TYR A 456 9.34 23.79 -1.60
N ARG A 457 8.33 23.10 -1.09
CA ARG A 457 7.44 22.29 -1.89
C ARG A 457 6.03 22.43 -1.37
N PHE A 458 5.11 22.84 -2.22
CA PHE A 458 3.70 22.97 -1.87
C PHE A 458 2.81 22.97 -3.10
N GLY A 459 1.97 21.96 -3.23
CA GLY A 459 0.99 21.85 -4.29
C GLY A 459 1.61 21.71 -5.68
N ARG A 460 1.63 22.78 -6.45
CA ARG A 460 2.21 22.80 -7.79
C ARG A 460 3.60 23.43 -7.85
N ALA A 461 3.98 24.12 -6.80
CA ALA A 461 5.21 24.89 -6.77
C ALA A 461 6.29 24.14 -6.01
N ASP A 462 7.48 24.10 -6.58
CA ASP A 462 8.72 23.78 -5.89
C ASP A 462 9.73 24.89 -6.12
N ALA A 463 10.53 25.19 -5.10
CA ALA A 463 11.58 26.19 -5.19
C ALA A 463 12.75 25.81 -4.29
N GLU A 464 13.94 26.25 -4.65
CA GLU A 464 15.11 26.07 -3.83
C GLU A 464 16.04 27.30 -3.93
N ALA A 465 16.81 27.55 -2.88
CA ALA A 465 17.83 28.56 -2.88
C ALA A 465 19.00 28.12 -2.01
N PHE A 466 20.22 28.29 -2.51
CA PHE A 466 21.45 27.90 -1.84
C PHE A 466 22.50 29.02 -1.88
N VAL A 467 23.28 29.09 -0.81
CA VAL A 467 24.56 29.80 -0.76
C VAL A 467 25.66 28.78 -0.47
N TYR A 468 26.73 28.83 -1.22
CA TYR A 468 27.83 27.89 -1.08
C TYR A 468 29.16 28.53 -1.38
N ARG A 469 30.24 27.89 -0.97
CA ARG A 469 31.60 28.29 -1.25
C ARG A 469 32.48 27.09 -1.52
N ALA A 470 33.39 27.23 -2.49
CA ALA A 470 34.47 26.28 -2.72
C ALA A 470 35.70 26.63 -1.91
N ASN A 471 36.47 25.64 -1.47
CA ASN A 471 37.73 25.80 -0.79
C ASN A 471 38.92 25.72 -1.77
N ASP A 472 38.83 26.36 -2.90
CA ASP A 472 39.88 26.45 -3.89
C ASP A 472 40.46 27.88 -4.02
N ASP A 473 41.44 28.06 -4.89
CA ASP A 473 42.12 29.36 -5.08
C ASP A 473 41.19 30.45 -5.65
N VAL A 474 40.10 30.06 -6.28
CA VAL A 474 39.07 30.99 -6.76
C VAL A 474 38.24 31.55 -5.60
N GLY A 475 37.93 30.76 -4.59
CA GLY A 475 37.40 31.15 -3.27
C GLY A 475 36.10 31.96 -3.25
N GLU A 476 35.41 32.12 -4.36
CA GLU A 476 34.22 32.95 -4.47
C GLU A 476 32.98 32.29 -3.91
N THR A 477 32.05 33.14 -3.40
CA THR A 477 30.74 32.68 -2.95
C THR A 477 29.82 32.42 -4.15
N GLY A 478 29.28 31.23 -4.22
CA GLY A 478 28.23 30.84 -5.19
C GLY A 478 26.85 31.02 -4.59
N LEU A 479 25.91 31.36 -5.46
CA LEU A 479 24.47 31.45 -5.16
C LEU A 479 23.71 30.67 -6.24
N SER A 480 22.71 29.90 -5.84
CA SER A 480 21.79 29.31 -6.79
C SER A 480 20.34 29.43 -6.34
N ALA A 481 19.43 29.55 -7.29
CA ALA A 481 17.99 29.55 -7.06
C ALA A 481 17.29 28.77 -8.18
N GLY A 482 16.28 28.02 -7.80
CA GLY A 482 15.43 27.25 -8.70
C GLY A 482 13.96 27.48 -8.40
N PHE A 483 13.14 27.40 -9.42
CA PHE A 483 11.68 27.40 -9.32
C PHE A 483 11.11 26.43 -10.33
N GLY A 484 10.20 25.55 -9.88
CA GLY A 484 9.46 24.60 -10.68
C GLY A 484 7.96 24.75 -10.54
N TRP A 485 7.24 24.35 -11.58
CA TRP A 485 5.80 24.38 -11.60
C TRP A 485 5.21 23.15 -12.28
N GLN A 486 4.36 22.42 -11.54
CA GLN A 486 3.60 21.27 -12.03
C GLN A 486 2.30 21.74 -12.69
N PHE A 487 2.23 21.81 -14.00
CA PHE A 487 1.04 22.26 -14.75
C PHE A 487 -0.12 21.24 -14.67
N SER A 488 0.23 19.97 -14.74
CA SER A 488 -0.73 18.85 -14.69
C SER A 488 -0.03 17.62 -14.08
N ASP A 489 -0.70 16.48 -14.02
CA ASP A 489 -0.06 15.21 -13.63
C ASP A 489 1.06 14.78 -14.60
N THR A 490 1.07 15.36 -15.81
CA THR A 490 1.97 14.94 -16.89
C THR A 490 3.05 15.98 -17.26
N TRP A 491 2.86 17.26 -16.95
CA TRP A 491 3.76 18.32 -17.35
C TRP A 491 4.35 19.07 -16.16
N HIS A 492 5.67 19.14 -16.11
CA HIS A 492 6.44 19.98 -15.18
C HIS A 492 7.40 20.85 -15.99
N ALA A 493 7.64 22.06 -15.53
CA ALA A 493 8.71 22.90 -16.06
C ALA A 493 9.39 23.67 -14.91
N GLY A 494 10.69 23.91 -15.07
CA GLY A 494 11.50 24.61 -14.09
C GLY A 494 12.53 25.53 -14.72
N VAL A 495 12.96 26.50 -13.93
CA VAL A 495 14.07 27.40 -14.23
C VAL A 495 15.03 27.37 -13.07
N THR A 496 16.33 27.33 -13.37
CA THR A 496 17.40 27.50 -12.38
C THR A 496 18.36 28.59 -12.82
N ALA A 497 18.91 29.30 -11.87
CA ALA A 497 19.96 30.28 -12.12
C ALA A 497 21.03 30.17 -11.03
N ALA A 498 22.28 30.26 -11.41
CA ALA A 498 23.39 30.25 -10.46
C ALA A 498 24.43 31.31 -10.81
N ARG A 499 24.97 31.93 -9.80
CA ARG A 499 26.18 32.74 -9.86
C ARG A 499 27.33 31.94 -9.31
N ASN A 500 28.51 31.98 -9.95
CA ASN A 500 29.63 31.09 -9.67
C ASN A 500 29.17 29.64 -9.57
N ALA A 501 28.57 29.18 -10.67
CA ALA A 501 27.90 27.89 -10.74
C ALA A 501 28.86 26.73 -10.44
N ALA A 502 28.48 25.88 -9.50
CA ALA A 502 29.28 24.73 -9.10
C ALA A 502 29.39 23.65 -10.19
N ASP A 503 28.49 23.66 -11.18
CA ASP A 503 28.46 22.76 -12.34
C ASP A 503 29.19 23.30 -13.59
N ALA A 504 29.83 24.47 -13.47
CA ALA A 504 30.74 24.99 -14.49
C ALA A 504 31.97 24.09 -14.67
N SER A 505 32.64 24.21 -15.84
CA SER A 505 33.81 23.41 -16.19
C SER A 505 34.91 23.47 -15.11
N LEU A 506 35.36 22.31 -14.61
CA LEU A 506 36.50 22.23 -13.69
C LEU A 506 37.82 22.62 -14.38
N GLN A 507 37.97 22.40 -15.69
CA GLN A 507 39.11 22.88 -16.46
C GLN A 507 39.13 24.40 -16.49
N ALA A 508 38.03 25.08 -16.65
CA ALA A 508 37.94 26.54 -16.56
C ALA A 508 38.35 27.01 -15.17
N ARG A 509 37.89 26.31 -14.14
CA ARG A 509 38.21 26.66 -12.75
C ARG A 509 39.67 26.48 -12.38
N VAL A 510 40.40 25.52 -12.98
CA VAL A 510 41.88 25.41 -12.88
C VAL A 510 42.57 26.71 -13.32
N SER A 511 42.03 27.37 -14.35
CA SER A 511 42.54 28.62 -14.87
C SER A 511 41.99 29.86 -14.14
N GLY A 512 41.31 29.68 -13.01
CA GLY A 512 40.71 30.77 -12.21
C GLY A 512 39.43 31.35 -12.85
N ILE A 513 38.84 30.68 -13.84
CA ILE A 513 37.67 31.14 -14.59
C ILE A 513 36.42 30.55 -13.95
N THR A 514 35.48 31.44 -13.61
CA THR A 514 34.13 31.05 -13.08
C THR A 514 33.05 31.26 -14.15
N ALA A 515 31.85 30.76 -13.87
CA ALA A 515 30.72 30.99 -14.76
C ALA A 515 29.41 31.19 -13.98
N ASP A 516 28.55 32.04 -14.50
CA ASP A 516 27.14 32.11 -14.13
C ASP A 516 26.31 31.22 -15.08
N SER A 517 25.23 30.62 -14.56
CA SER A 517 24.38 29.76 -15.37
C SER A 517 22.90 30.11 -15.25
N VAL A 518 22.17 29.85 -16.33
CA VAL A 518 20.70 29.82 -16.36
C VAL A 518 20.29 28.58 -17.13
N ALA A 519 19.33 27.81 -16.59
CA ALA A 519 18.79 26.66 -17.28
C ALA A 519 17.25 26.63 -17.19
N LEU A 520 16.65 26.13 -18.26
CA LEU A 520 15.22 25.83 -18.36
C LEU A 520 15.08 24.32 -18.58
N ALA A 521 14.15 23.69 -17.87
CA ALA A 521 13.86 22.28 -18.04
C ALA A 521 12.34 22.08 -18.20
N VAL A 522 11.96 21.14 -19.05
CA VAL A 522 10.57 20.69 -19.23
C VAL A 522 10.56 19.18 -19.20
N ASP A 523 9.68 18.63 -18.39
CA ASP A 523 9.43 17.21 -18.24
C ASP A 523 8.01 16.87 -18.62
N TYR A 524 7.85 15.85 -19.45
CA TYR A 524 6.57 15.27 -19.83
C TYR A 524 6.55 13.79 -19.50
N ARG A 525 5.81 13.41 -18.48
CA ARG A 525 5.57 12.02 -18.12
C ARG A 525 4.12 11.66 -18.45
N ARG A 526 3.93 10.99 -19.59
CA ARG A 526 2.58 10.55 -19.98
C ARG A 526 1.98 9.61 -18.94
N ASN A 527 2.78 8.66 -18.51
CA ASN A 527 2.49 7.63 -17.50
C ASN A 527 3.79 6.86 -17.17
N GLU A 528 3.67 5.69 -16.56
CA GLU A 528 4.80 4.78 -16.22
C GLU A 528 5.56 4.26 -17.45
N LEU A 529 5.00 4.40 -18.65
CA LEU A 529 5.59 3.83 -19.88
C LEU A 529 6.40 4.85 -20.68
N THR A 530 6.10 6.14 -20.56
CA THR A 530 6.70 7.16 -21.43
C THR A 530 7.10 8.39 -20.62
N HIS A 531 8.37 8.72 -20.67
CA HIS A 531 8.94 9.94 -20.13
C HIS A 531 9.74 10.66 -21.21
N TRP A 532 9.52 11.93 -21.39
CA TRP A 532 10.28 12.82 -22.26
C TRP A 532 10.75 14.03 -21.46
N SER A 533 11.98 14.46 -21.69
CA SER A 533 12.58 15.65 -21.09
C SER A 533 13.24 16.52 -22.13
N ALA A 534 13.26 17.82 -21.91
CA ALA A 534 14.04 18.76 -22.67
C ALA A 534 14.62 19.85 -21.78
N GLY A 535 15.84 20.27 -22.09
CA GLY A 535 16.57 21.28 -21.33
C GLY A 535 17.31 22.25 -22.26
N LEU A 536 17.34 23.51 -21.85
CA LEU A 536 18.18 24.54 -22.42
C LEU A 536 19.02 25.13 -21.30
N SER A 537 20.34 25.25 -21.48
CA SER A 537 21.19 25.91 -20.50
C SER A 537 22.16 26.87 -21.18
N GLN A 538 22.53 27.90 -20.47
CA GLN A 538 23.54 28.86 -20.86
C GLN A 538 24.50 29.07 -19.70
N PHE A 539 25.81 28.92 -19.98
CA PHE A 539 26.90 29.35 -19.11
C PHE A 539 27.54 30.62 -19.66
N ARG A 540 27.79 31.58 -18.80
CA ARG A 540 28.52 32.81 -19.10
C ARG A 540 29.76 32.83 -18.24
N TYR A 541 30.92 32.61 -18.85
CA TYR A 541 32.22 32.60 -18.20
C TYR A 541 32.75 34.04 -18.08
N ASP A 542 33.54 34.29 -17.05
CA ASP A 542 34.11 35.60 -16.79
C ASP A 542 35.25 35.99 -17.76
N ASP A 543 35.79 35.02 -18.54
CA ASP A 543 36.66 35.24 -19.68
C ASP A 543 35.93 35.77 -20.94
N GLY A 544 34.59 35.93 -20.84
CA GLY A 544 33.74 36.41 -21.92
C GLY A 544 33.17 35.30 -22.81
N ASN A 545 33.52 34.03 -22.59
CA ASN A 545 32.88 32.90 -23.32
C ASN A 545 31.44 32.68 -22.89
N ARG A 546 30.63 32.32 -23.85
CA ARG A 546 29.24 31.87 -23.62
C ARG A 546 29.04 30.48 -24.22
N ARG A 547 28.55 29.54 -23.44
CA ARG A 547 28.16 28.20 -23.92
C ARG A 547 26.68 28.02 -23.78
N ASP A 548 26.00 27.79 -24.90
CA ASP A 548 24.60 27.43 -24.97
C ASP A 548 24.46 25.92 -25.20
N THR A 549 23.58 25.26 -24.47
CA THR A 549 23.37 23.82 -24.58
C THR A 549 21.91 23.49 -24.70
N PHE A 550 21.56 22.57 -25.58
CA PHE A 550 20.26 21.95 -25.70
C PHE A 550 20.37 20.44 -25.48
N THR A 551 19.52 19.87 -24.66
CA THR A 551 19.42 18.42 -24.47
C THR A 551 17.97 18.00 -24.51
N THR A 552 17.66 16.88 -25.15
CA THR A 552 16.35 16.24 -25.03
C THR A 552 16.50 14.73 -24.99
N GLY A 553 15.66 14.09 -24.18
CA GLY A 553 15.68 12.65 -23.98
C GLY A 553 14.28 12.06 -23.97
N ILE A 554 14.19 10.82 -24.44
CA ILE A 554 12.97 10.02 -24.36
C ILE A 554 13.30 8.66 -23.75
N GLU A 555 12.45 8.23 -22.85
CA GLU A 555 12.45 6.91 -22.26
C GLU A 555 11.09 6.26 -22.51
N GLN A 556 11.11 5.10 -23.18
CA GLN A 556 9.91 4.38 -23.57
C GLN A 556 9.99 2.95 -23.08
N ARG A 557 9.05 2.54 -22.21
CA ARG A 557 8.89 1.17 -21.78
C ARG A 557 8.48 0.30 -22.97
N LEU A 558 9.29 -0.70 -23.29
CA LEU A 558 9.08 -1.66 -24.39
C LEU A 558 8.46 -2.96 -23.89
N LEU A 559 8.85 -3.40 -22.68
CA LEU A 559 8.34 -4.62 -22.06
C LEU A 559 8.19 -4.41 -20.54
N THR A 560 7.04 -4.84 -20.02
CA THR A 560 6.79 -4.95 -18.58
C THR A 560 6.45 -6.40 -18.24
N ARG A 561 7.21 -6.98 -17.33
CA ARG A 561 6.95 -8.26 -16.65
C ARG A 561 7.06 -8.04 -15.16
N PRO A 562 6.49 -8.88 -14.29
CA PRO A 562 6.52 -8.66 -12.85
C PRO A 562 7.91 -8.39 -12.26
N THR A 563 8.94 -9.05 -12.82
CA THR A 563 10.33 -8.94 -12.35
C THR A 563 11.30 -8.38 -13.39
N LEU A 564 10.83 -8.02 -14.60
CA LEU A 564 11.69 -7.59 -15.70
C LEU A 564 11.06 -6.44 -16.46
N LEU A 565 11.81 -5.35 -16.57
CA LEU A 565 11.47 -4.18 -17.36
C LEU A 565 12.50 -3.99 -18.47
N LEU A 566 12.04 -3.63 -19.66
CA LEU A 566 12.89 -3.25 -20.78
C LEU A 566 12.48 -1.87 -21.28
N ASP A 567 13.41 -0.93 -21.27
CA ASP A 567 13.21 0.43 -21.76
C ASP A 567 14.07 0.72 -22.98
N GLY A 568 13.51 1.39 -23.96
CA GLY A 568 14.21 2.05 -25.04
C GLY A 568 14.55 3.49 -24.66
N LEU A 569 15.77 3.91 -24.90
CA LEU A 569 16.30 5.23 -24.58
C LEU A 569 16.70 5.96 -25.86
N GLY A 570 16.46 7.25 -25.90
CA GLY A 570 16.94 8.12 -26.98
C GLY A 570 17.35 9.47 -26.43
N THR A 571 18.52 9.98 -26.80
CA THR A 571 19.01 11.29 -26.36
C THR A 571 19.55 12.08 -27.54
N LEU A 572 19.22 13.37 -27.60
CA LEU A 572 19.84 14.33 -28.51
C LEU A 572 20.48 15.44 -27.66
N TYR A 573 21.66 15.83 -28.07
CA TYR A 573 22.41 16.91 -27.47
C TYR A 573 22.99 17.83 -28.55
N ALA A 574 23.01 19.12 -28.28
CA ALA A 574 23.71 20.10 -29.10
C ALA A 574 24.24 21.22 -28.22
N SER A 575 25.45 21.68 -28.50
CA SER A 575 25.98 22.87 -27.82
C SER A 575 26.76 23.79 -28.78
N ARG A 576 26.94 25.01 -28.31
CA ARG A 576 27.70 26.06 -29.02
C ARG A 576 28.48 26.90 -28.05
N GLY A 577 29.80 27.02 -28.26
CA GLY A 577 30.69 27.96 -27.60
C GLY A 577 30.84 29.25 -28.42
N SER A 578 30.96 30.41 -27.78
CA SER A 578 31.13 31.68 -28.48
C SER A 578 32.62 32.02 -28.73
N ARG A 579 33.54 31.30 -28.08
CA ARG A 579 35.00 31.46 -28.20
C ARG A 579 35.62 30.08 -28.37
N ASP A 580 36.74 30.01 -29.11
CA ASP A 580 37.54 28.83 -29.34
C ASP A 580 38.95 28.94 -28.78
N ASP A 581 39.35 30.17 -28.31
CA ASP A 581 40.63 30.51 -27.72
C ASP A 581 40.65 30.47 -26.16
N VAL A 582 39.99 29.45 -25.57
CA VAL A 582 39.83 29.30 -24.10
C VAL A 582 40.66 28.11 -23.60
N PRO A 583 41.14 28.15 -22.32
CA PRO A 583 41.99 27.09 -21.76
C PRO A 583 41.27 25.85 -21.26
N TYR A 584 40.06 25.61 -21.71
CA TYR A 584 39.22 24.47 -21.35
C TYR A 584 38.45 23.93 -22.57
N PHE A 585 37.98 22.69 -22.49
CA PHE A 585 37.24 22.09 -23.56
C PHE A 585 35.92 22.87 -23.86
N ASN A 586 35.88 23.50 -25.01
CA ASN A 586 34.76 24.35 -25.44
C ASN A 586 34.62 24.35 -26.94
N PRO A 587 34.09 23.30 -27.53
CA PRO A 587 33.84 23.26 -28.97
C PRO A 587 32.97 24.45 -29.43
N SER A 588 33.34 25.05 -30.57
CA SER A 588 32.54 26.08 -31.20
C SER A 588 31.14 25.56 -31.59
N GLU A 589 31.03 24.27 -31.97
CA GLU A 589 29.77 23.57 -32.15
C GLU A 589 29.99 22.07 -31.97
N ASP A 590 29.12 21.41 -31.18
CA ASP A 590 29.10 19.95 -31.06
C ASP A 590 27.66 19.43 -30.88
N ARG A 591 27.45 18.17 -31.31
CA ARG A 591 26.13 17.51 -31.27
C ARG A 591 26.29 16.00 -31.01
N SER A 592 25.33 15.41 -30.36
CA SER A 592 25.23 13.95 -30.30
C SER A 592 23.79 13.48 -30.47
N ALA A 593 23.69 12.26 -31.00
CA ALA A 593 22.46 11.48 -31.01
C ALA A 593 22.78 10.09 -30.48
N GLU A 594 22.07 9.63 -29.50
CA GLU A 594 22.29 8.36 -28.82
C GLU A 594 21.00 7.56 -28.73
N ILE A 595 21.10 6.26 -28.93
CA ILE A 595 20.04 5.28 -28.67
C ILE A 595 20.55 4.22 -27.71
N GLY A 596 19.68 3.74 -26.85
CA GLY A 596 20.05 2.73 -25.84
C GLY A 596 18.92 1.80 -25.47
N LEU A 597 19.29 0.75 -24.77
CA LEU A 597 18.38 -0.19 -24.13
C LEU A 597 18.76 -0.32 -22.67
N ARG A 598 17.76 -0.33 -21.79
CA ARG A 598 17.93 -0.58 -20.37
C ARG A 598 17.09 -1.77 -19.95
N VAL A 599 17.74 -2.77 -19.36
CA VAL A 599 17.12 -3.92 -18.72
C VAL A 599 17.21 -3.70 -17.21
N ASP A 600 16.07 -3.71 -16.53
CA ASP A 600 15.98 -3.65 -15.08
C ASP A 600 15.29 -4.94 -14.60
N GLN A 601 16.00 -5.75 -13.82
CA GLN A 601 15.49 -7.03 -13.33
C GLN A 601 15.54 -7.07 -11.81
N GLN A 602 14.39 -7.36 -11.21
CA GLN A 602 14.25 -7.64 -9.80
C GLN A 602 14.61 -9.11 -9.55
N LEU A 603 15.66 -9.33 -8.77
CA LEU A 603 16.17 -10.68 -8.45
C LEU A 603 15.55 -11.22 -7.16
N TRP A 604 15.18 -10.32 -6.25
CA TRP A 604 14.60 -10.69 -4.98
C TRP A 604 13.70 -9.56 -4.45
N ARG A 605 12.55 -9.91 -3.85
CA ARG A 605 11.67 -9.00 -3.12
C ARG A 605 11.07 -9.70 -1.91
N HIS A 606 10.94 -8.95 -0.84
CA HIS A 606 10.14 -9.31 0.31
C HIS A 606 9.53 -8.04 0.89
N TYR A 607 8.29 -7.74 0.48
CA TYR A 607 7.56 -6.51 0.78
C TYR A 607 8.33 -5.25 0.37
N GLU A 608 8.70 -4.40 1.35
CA GLU A 608 9.43 -3.15 1.12
C GLU A 608 10.91 -3.37 0.77
N ARG A 609 11.44 -4.56 0.96
CA ARG A 609 12.85 -4.87 0.66
C ARG A 609 12.95 -5.53 -0.69
N HIS A 610 13.86 -5.04 -1.50
CA HIS A 610 14.17 -5.72 -2.77
C HIS A 610 15.62 -5.55 -3.17
N PHE A 611 16.04 -6.43 -4.03
CA PHE A 611 17.29 -6.36 -4.74
C PHE A 611 17.04 -6.45 -6.24
N ARG A 612 17.54 -5.47 -6.97
CA ARG A 612 17.49 -5.46 -8.43
C ARG A 612 18.84 -5.13 -9.02
N HIS A 613 19.02 -5.53 -10.28
CA HIS A 613 20.13 -5.11 -11.10
C HIS A 613 19.62 -4.46 -12.40
N ARG A 614 20.47 -3.57 -12.92
CA ARG A 614 20.14 -2.80 -14.12
C ARG A 614 21.33 -2.83 -15.04
N LEU A 615 21.10 -3.17 -16.31
CA LEU A 615 22.06 -3.07 -17.39
C LEU A 615 21.56 -2.06 -18.41
N THR A 616 22.35 -1.02 -18.67
CA THR A 616 22.11 -0.05 -19.73
C THR A 616 23.20 -0.18 -20.77
N VAL A 617 22.86 -0.28 -22.04
CA VAL A 617 23.80 -0.24 -23.16
C VAL A 617 23.33 0.79 -24.15
N SER A 618 24.26 1.61 -24.68
CA SER A 618 23.92 2.63 -25.66
C SER A 618 24.98 2.79 -26.73
N LEU A 619 24.54 3.40 -27.83
CA LEU A 619 25.42 3.76 -28.95
C LEU A 619 25.04 5.18 -29.41
N GLY A 620 25.99 6.08 -29.23
CA GLY A 620 25.89 7.47 -29.70
C GLY A 620 26.71 7.69 -30.97
N ASN A 621 26.30 8.69 -31.72
CA ASN A 621 27.13 9.34 -32.72
C ASN A 621 27.38 10.77 -32.28
N TYR A 622 28.61 11.11 -31.98
CA TYR A 622 29.05 12.43 -31.59
C TYR A 622 29.75 13.13 -32.77
N TRP A 623 29.37 14.33 -33.04
CA TRP A 623 29.96 15.20 -34.04
C TRP A 623 30.50 16.48 -33.41
N GLN A 624 31.67 16.90 -33.80
CA GLN A 624 32.30 18.15 -33.34
C GLN A 624 32.85 18.91 -34.54
N GLN A 625 32.62 20.24 -34.57
CA GLN A 625 33.16 21.10 -35.61
C GLN A 625 34.68 21.02 -35.64
N GLY A 626 35.24 20.86 -36.85
CA GLY A 626 36.69 20.69 -37.09
C GLY A 626 37.20 19.25 -36.95
N PHE A 627 36.47 18.35 -36.30
CA PHE A 627 36.90 16.98 -36.01
C PHE A 627 36.02 15.88 -36.62
N GLY A 628 34.80 16.26 -37.07
CA GLY A 628 33.89 15.31 -37.70
C GLY A 628 33.10 14.45 -36.72
N SER A 629 32.65 13.25 -37.18
CA SER A 629 31.80 12.36 -36.42
C SER A 629 32.54 11.14 -35.87
N ALA A 630 32.13 10.67 -34.68
CA ALA A 630 32.64 9.45 -34.08
C ALA A 630 31.53 8.69 -33.30
N LEU A 631 31.58 7.35 -33.40
CA LEU A 631 30.66 6.51 -32.58
C LEU A 631 31.15 6.48 -31.14
N VAL A 632 30.21 6.60 -30.20
CA VAL A 632 30.42 6.58 -28.75
C VAL A 632 29.60 5.47 -28.15
N PRO A 633 30.13 4.25 -28.00
CA PRO A 633 29.45 3.20 -27.26
C PRO A 633 29.59 3.39 -25.76
N SER A 634 28.55 3.02 -24.99
CA SER A 634 28.59 2.97 -23.54
C SER A 634 27.87 1.76 -22.98
N ALA A 635 28.23 1.38 -21.76
CA ALA A 635 27.58 0.35 -20.99
C ALA A 635 27.65 0.69 -19.50
N GLU A 636 26.58 0.44 -18.78
CA GLU A 636 26.52 0.64 -17.33
C GLU A 636 25.84 -0.58 -16.72
N TYR A 637 26.39 -1.08 -15.61
CA TYR A 637 25.79 -2.14 -14.82
C TYR A 637 25.68 -1.69 -13.36
N ARG A 638 24.47 -1.73 -12.80
CA ARG A 638 24.14 -1.17 -11.47
C ARG A 638 23.37 -2.17 -10.63
N HIS A 639 23.66 -2.21 -9.35
CA HIS A 639 22.89 -2.89 -8.33
C HIS A 639 22.13 -1.87 -7.47
N GLU A 640 20.91 -2.20 -7.07
CA GLU A 640 20.09 -1.42 -6.15
C GLU A 640 19.53 -2.33 -5.07
N TRP A 641 19.74 -1.94 -3.82
CA TRP A 641 19.21 -2.56 -2.62
C TRP A 641 18.25 -1.60 -1.93
N GLN A 642 16.97 -1.93 -1.88
CA GLN A 642 16.04 -1.27 -0.96
C GLN A 642 16.03 -2.06 0.34
N LEU A 643 16.59 -1.46 1.41
CA LEU A 643 16.80 -2.11 2.70
C LEU A 643 15.56 -1.97 3.61
N ALA A 644 14.78 -0.92 3.41
CA ALA A 644 13.51 -0.61 4.08
C ALA A 644 12.84 0.55 3.34
N ASP A 645 11.63 0.96 3.79
CA ASP A 645 11.00 2.19 3.29
C ASP A 645 11.97 3.38 3.46
N GLY A 646 12.20 4.11 2.36
CA GLY A 646 13.08 5.26 2.32
C GLY A 646 14.57 4.97 2.61
N ARG A 647 15.06 3.74 2.40
CA ARG A 647 16.47 3.37 2.59
C ARG A 647 16.99 2.58 1.41
N ILE A 648 17.67 3.28 0.50
CA ILE A 648 18.18 2.70 -0.75
C ILE A 648 19.69 2.81 -0.77
N PHE A 649 20.37 1.72 -1.09
CA PHE A 649 21.79 1.66 -1.38
C PHE A 649 21.99 1.16 -2.81
N GLU A 650 22.77 1.91 -3.59
CA GLU A 650 23.05 1.54 -4.97
C GLU A 650 24.56 1.66 -5.26
N TYR A 651 25.04 0.86 -6.21
CA TYR A 651 26.41 0.94 -6.72
C TYR A 651 26.48 0.40 -8.13
N GLY A 652 27.43 0.91 -8.90
CA GLY A 652 27.54 0.56 -10.31
C GLY A 652 28.95 0.66 -10.86
N ILE A 653 29.10 0.12 -12.06
CA ILE A 653 30.25 0.28 -12.92
C ILE A 653 29.78 0.75 -14.29
N SER A 654 30.48 1.72 -14.84
CA SER A 654 30.26 2.24 -16.19
C SER A 654 31.49 2.14 -17.07
N TRP A 655 31.26 2.02 -18.36
CA TRP A 655 32.28 2.06 -19.39
C TRP A 655 31.77 2.87 -20.58
N SER A 656 32.63 3.73 -21.12
CA SER A 656 32.32 4.48 -22.34
C SER A 656 33.57 4.76 -23.18
N ARG A 657 33.37 5.14 -24.44
CA ARG A 657 34.44 5.57 -25.36
C ARG A 657 34.14 6.95 -25.95
N PRO A 658 34.17 8.00 -25.13
CA PRO A 658 33.96 9.37 -25.60
C PRO A 658 35.07 9.83 -26.55
N VAL A 659 34.83 10.93 -27.26
CA VAL A 659 35.75 11.56 -28.16
C VAL A 659 35.76 13.05 -27.89
N TYR A 660 36.95 13.63 -27.69
CA TYR A 660 37.18 15.03 -27.47
C TYR A 660 38.28 15.53 -28.42
N ASP A 661 38.00 16.57 -29.21
CA ASP A 661 38.94 17.14 -30.20
C ASP A 661 39.55 16.06 -31.12
N GLY A 662 38.70 15.13 -31.57
CA GLY A 662 39.10 14.00 -32.41
C GLY A 662 39.83 12.85 -31.70
N ASN A 663 40.21 13.04 -30.44
CA ASN A 663 40.90 12.02 -29.64
C ASN A 663 39.89 11.11 -28.94
N ARG A 664 40.07 9.82 -29.13
CA ARG A 664 39.18 8.82 -28.51
C ARG A 664 39.76 8.37 -27.18
N GLU A 665 38.90 8.40 -26.16
CA GLU A 665 39.22 7.92 -24.83
C GLU A 665 38.55 6.58 -24.52
N ARG A 666 39.01 5.92 -23.47
CA ARG A 666 38.31 4.86 -22.78
C ARG A 666 38.13 5.32 -21.34
N HIS A 667 36.87 5.49 -20.92
CA HIS A 667 36.55 5.82 -19.56
C HIS A 667 35.90 4.64 -18.84
N ILE A 668 36.34 4.35 -17.60
CA ILE A 668 35.74 3.38 -16.69
C ILE A 668 35.40 4.11 -15.42
N GLY A 669 34.14 4.04 -15.00
CA GLY A 669 33.65 4.66 -13.78
C GLY A 669 33.10 3.64 -12.77
N LEU A 670 33.20 3.99 -11.49
CA LEU A 670 32.58 3.29 -10.37
C LEU A 670 31.76 4.31 -9.60
N ASP A 671 30.59 3.93 -9.13
CA ASP A 671 29.76 4.78 -8.31
C ASP A 671 29.07 4.01 -7.18
N ALA A 672 28.73 4.74 -6.12
CA ALA A 672 27.90 4.25 -5.02
C ALA A 672 27.04 5.39 -4.46
N GLY A 673 25.82 5.07 -4.03
CA GLY A 673 24.88 6.01 -3.46
C GLY A 673 24.09 5.42 -2.29
N LEU A 674 23.81 6.25 -1.30
CA LEU A 674 22.94 5.93 -0.17
C LEU A 674 21.89 7.01 -0.04
N ARG A 675 20.63 6.62 -0.07
CA ARG A 675 19.46 7.47 0.21
C ARG A 675 18.77 6.99 1.48
N TRP A 676 18.49 7.92 2.39
CA TRP A 676 17.82 7.63 3.65
C TRP A 676 16.74 8.67 3.91
N GLY A 677 15.51 8.21 4.25
CA GLY A 677 14.38 9.07 4.58
C GLY A 677 13.67 9.68 3.37
N GLN A 678 13.85 9.10 2.18
CA GLN A 678 13.26 9.60 0.93
C GLN A 678 12.19 8.64 0.41
#